data_bf1a22f3612e15a227aba35ddaf85f62
#
_entry.id   bf1a22f3612e15a227aba35ddaf85f62
#
_cell.length_a   1.000
_cell.length_b   1.000
_cell.length_c   1.000
_cell.angle_alpha   90.00
_cell.angle_beta   90.00
_cell.angle_gamma   90.00
#
_symmetry.space_group_name_H-M   'P 1'
#
loop_
_entity.id
_entity.type
_entity.pdbx_description
1 polymer ?
#
loop_
_entity_poly.entity_id
_entity_poly.type
_entity_poly.pdbx_seq_one_letter_code
_entity_poly.pdbx_strand_id
1 'polypeptide(L)'
;MNTIKTYFFLFFFSIFLVSSDVEEVIVQGDWRDTKLVEEDSSLLVLTSKEIDSAPIKHFENLSYLIPNLNFAASDSRARHFQIRGIGERSGYERTPNSAVGFLIDDIDYSGQGGIATTFDVDQIEVHRGPQGSRIGSNAMAGLIYIKTKEPTEVFEGVSEITTGTYGTINSGVAFGGPSQIDDLTYRIALRKDYSDGFRKNLFSGKSDTSKKDESTFRLKANWKVNSKSTLKFLLTQINLDDPADIWTIDGSLNTLSDRPGMDSQKTNAYGIRFFHILENFEFQSLTSMTDTDVVLSYDADWGNPSTHSPYIYDYFSETLRFRETISQEFRLLSNKADFNSNQRYEWVVGMNFFESNEKNLKKDDGIYGDPSDPYSPYVSESSSSSKFNIRNFSIYGNLNYLINESTKFSMGLRWENSESKYSDSFGESFNPSDKISGGKISVNKILDKNTNIFFSIARGYNQGGFNLNLGLDPNSKNSNLYYDPEFLTNYEIGFNSKIEELNLNLAAVIFHSDRKDQQVLISTQVDLNDPNTFTFLTQNAAEGTNNGIELEMDFQLSENLDMFINFGLLKTEIKSWKSRPEIEGRAQAHAPEKSYAVGFNWYPSEQSSFSLDMVGKSSFYYADSHDNKSKSYFLTNINYSYFHGEWTYSIWGRNIFNEYYSTRGFYFGNEAPNFIDTLYERHGDPRHLGVTVRYDF
;
A
#
# COMPACT_ATOMS: atom_id res chain seq x y z
N MET A 1 13.86 15.53 -38.59
CA MET A 1 14.45 14.28 -39.11
C MET A 1 15.82 14.13 -38.49
N ASN A 2 15.89 13.55 -37.29
CA ASN A 2 17.15 13.15 -36.66
C ASN A 2 16.93 11.79 -36.01
N THR A 3 17.47 10.80 -36.68
CA THR A 3 17.49 9.39 -36.30
C THR A 3 18.52 9.18 -35.18
N ILE A 4 18.06 8.89 -33.99
CA ILE A 4 18.93 8.40 -32.88
C ILE A 4 19.13 6.90 -33.09
N LYS A 5 20.36 6.53 -33.43
CA LYS A 5 20.81 5.13 -33.50
C LYS A 5 21.06 4.65 -32.06
N THR A 6 20.22 3.72 -31.60
CA THR A 6 20.43 2.98 -30.35
C THR A 6 21.49 1.91 -30.59
N TYR A 7 22.66 2.04 -29.98
CA TYR A 7 23.67 0.99 -29.95
C TYR A 7 23.41 0.08 -28.76
N PHE A 8 23.05 -1.16 -29.03
CA PHE A 8 23.08 -2.25 -28.06
C PHE A 8 24.53 -2.73 -27.93
N PHE A 9 25.16 -2.48 -26.78
CA PHE A 9 26.44 -3.06 -26.42
C PHE A 9 26.21 -4.44 -25.79
N LEU A 10 26.49 -5.49 -26.52
CA LEU A 10 26.62 -6.85 -26.01
C LEU A 10 28.01 -7.00 -25.37
N PHE A 11 28.09 -6.96 -24.05
CA PHE A 11 29.27 -7.38 -23.31
C PHE A 11 29.19 -8.89 -23.06
N PHE A 12 30.09 -9.66 -23.69
CA PHE A 12 30.37 -11.04 -23.31
C PHE A 12 31.34 -11.02 -22.11
N PHE A 13 30.82 -11.33 -20.90
CA PHE A 13 31.66 -11.65 -19.75
C PHE A 13 31.76 -13.18 -19.62
N SER A 14 32.99 -13.67 -19.52
CA SER A 14 33.29 -15.06 -19.12
C SER A 14 32.99 -15.20 -17.60
N ILE A 15 31.95 -15.94 -17.27
CA ILE A 15 31.48 -16.19 -15.89
C ILE A 15 32.38 -17.28 -15.29
N PHE A 16 33.06 -16.95 -14.21
CA PHE A 16 33.63 -17.93 -13.27
C PHE A 16 32.59 -18.27 -12.22
N LEU A 17 32.23 -19.55 -12.15
CA LEU A 17 31.26 -20.10 -11.21
C LEU A 17 31.84 -20.15 -9.80
N VAL A 18 31.22 -19.48 -8.86
CA VAL A 18 31.38 -19.72 -7.42
C VAL A 18 29.99 -19.97 -6.83
N SER A 19 29.82 -21.11 -6.20
CA SER A 19 28.59 -21.49 -5.50
C SER A 19 28.58 -20.79 -4.15
N SER A 20 27.73 -19.79 -3.97
CA SER A 20 27.27 -19.36 -2.65
C SER A 20 25.84 -19.87 -2.43
N ASP A 21 25.53 -20.38 -1.25
CA ASP A 21 24.16 -20.73 -0.89
C ASP A 21 23.34 -19.44 -0.82
N VAL A 22 22.49 -19.25 -1.81
CA VAL A 22 21.48 -18.19 -1.78
C VAL A 22 20.45 -18.57 -0.70
N GLU A 23 20.23 -17.67 0.24
CA GLU A 23 19.30 -17.87 1.36
C GLU A 23 17.90 -18.24 0.85
N GLU A 24 17.31 -19.30 1.43
CA GLU A 24 15.98 -19.77 1.05
C GLU A 24 14.92 -18.87 1.66
N VAL A 25 14.18 -18.14 0.83
CA VAL A 25 13.13 -17.23 1.28
C VAL A 25 11.88 -18.03 1.67
N ILE A 26 11.45 -17.90 2.91
CA ILE A 26 10.21 -18.48 3.44
C ILE A 26 9.14 -17.42 3.49
N VAL A 27 7.98 -17.69 2.92
CA VAL A 27 6.84 -16.79 2.83
C VAL A 27 5.59 -17.40 3.45
N GLN A 28 4.63 -16.57 3.83
CA GLN A 28 3.35 -17.01 4.38
C GLN A 28 2.29 -17.09 3.26
N GLY A 29 2.53 -17.95 2.24
CA GLY A 29 1.65 -18.14 1.09
C GLY A 29 0.18 -18.27 1.45
N ASP A 30 -0.26 -19.47 1.84
CA ASP A 30 -1.67 -19.80 2.11
C ASP A 30 -2.02 -20.03 3.59
N TRP A 31 -1.56 -19.49 4.61
CA TRP A 31 -1.69 -19.77 6.06
C TRP A 31 -0.58 -20.63 6.65
N ARG A 32 0.38 -21.05 5.84
CA ARG A 32 1.54 -21.85 6.27
C ARG A 32 2.79 -21.23 5.67
N ASP A 33 3.88 -21.37 6.40
CA ASP A 33 5.19 -21.03 5.86
C ASP A 33 5.54 -21.99 4.72
N THR A 34 5.76 -21.42 3.52
CA THR A 34 6.16 -22.12 2.29
C THR A 34 7.43 -21.49 1.72
N LYS A 35 8.13 -22.24 0.87
CA LYS A 35 9.26 -21.68 0.13
C LYS A 35 8.73 -20.80 -1.02
N LEU A 36 9.37 -19.67 -1.25
CA LEU A 36 8.98 -18.78 -2.36
C LEU A 36 8.91 -19.53 -3.70
N VAL A 37 9.85 -20.44 -3.95
CA VAL A 37 9.87 -21.27 -5.17
C VAL A 37 8.69 -22.24 -5.30
N GLU A 38 7.97 -22.54 -4.22
CA GLU A 38 6.81 -23.44 -4.19
C GLU A 38 5.46 -22.69 -4.28
N GLU A 39 5.51 -21.35 -4.32
CA GLU A 39 4.30 -20.53 -4.42
C GLU A 39 3.57 -20.74 -5.74
N ASP A 40 2.22 -20.68 -5.68
CA ASP A 40 1.33 -20.84 -6.81
C ASP A 40 0.55 -19.55 -7.15
N SER A 41 1.14 -18.41 -6.84
CA SER A 41 0.64 -17.07 -7.13
C SER A 41 1.78 -16.07 -7.35
N SER A 42 1.47 -14.94 -7.96
CA SER A 42 2.41 -13.84 -8.13
C SER A 42 2.71 -13.19 -6.78
N LEU A 43 3.95 -13.34 -6.32
CA LEU A 43 4.42 -12.82 -5.04
C LEU A 43 5.82 -12.23 -5.19
N LEU A 44 6.00 -10.98 -4.74
CA LEU A 44 7.31 -10.36 -4.55
C LEU A 44 7.60 -10.24 -3.07
N VAL A 45 8.82 -10.58 -2.68
CA VAL A 45 9.28 -10.48 -1.30
C VAL A 45 10.46 -9.52 -1.23
N LEU A 46 10.37 -8.52 -0.35
CA LEU A 46 11.51 -7.72 0.08
C LEU A 46 12.01 -8.29 1.41
N THR A 47 13.25 -8.74 1.41
CA THR A 47 13.91 -9.34 2.57
C THR A 47 14.41 -8.28 3.54
N SER A 48 14.76 -8.68 4.76
CA SER A 48 15.38 -7.78 5.75
C SER A 48 16.62 -7.07 5.21
N LYS A 49 17.44 -7.75 4.38
CA LYS A 49 18.63 -7.17 3.75
C LYS A 49 18.29 -5.98 2.86
N GLU A 50 17.27 -6.09 2.01
CA GLU A 50 16.82 -5.01 1.11
C GLU A 50 16.15 -3.88 1.91
N ILE A 51 15.33 -4.22 2.90
CA ILE A 51 14.67 -3.27 3.79
C ILE A 51 15.70 -2.48 4.63
N ASP A 52 16.68 -3.17 5.19
CA ASP A 52 17.71 -2.55 6.02
C ASP A 52 18.69 -1.70 5.21
N SER A 53 18.91 -2.02 3.93
CA SER A 53 19.73 -1.21 3.02
C SER A 53 19.03 0.08 2.58
N ALA A 54 17.71 0.16 2.66
CA ALA A 54 16.95 1.35 2.29
C ALA A 54 17.21 2.51 3.26
N PRO A 55 17.60 3.69 2.78
CA PRO A 55 17.99 4.81 3.62
C PRO A 55 16.83 5.48 4.35
N ILE A 56 15.61 5.37 3.83
CA ILE A 56 14.39 5.89 4.45
C ILE A 56 13.48 4.72 4.77
N LYS A 57 13.14 4.58 6.04
CA LYS A 57 12.40 3.44 6.58
C LYS A 57 10.88 3.63 6.47
N HIS A 58 10.36 3.68 5.24
CA HIS A 58 8.93 3.73 4.97
C HIS A 58 8.56 2.95 3.71
N PHE A 59 7.44 2.20 3.73
CA PHE A 59 7.01 1.34 2.62
C PHE A 59 6.77 2.13 1.32
N GLU A 60 6.26 3.36 1.39
CA GLU A 60 6.08 4.24 0.21
C GLU A 60 7.37 4.30 -0.63
N ASN A 61 8.53 4.36 0.02
CA ASN A 61 9.83 4.46 -0.66
C ASN A 61 10.27 3.13 -1.28
N LEU A 62 9.90 2.00 -0.68
CA LEU A 62 10.20 0.66 -1.21
C LEU A 62 9.23 0.25 -2.32
N SER A 63 8.04 0.85 -2.37
CA SER A 63 7.01 0.51 -3.36
C SER A 63 7.44 0.71 -4.81
N TYR A 64 8.44 1.57 -5.06
CA TYR A 64 9.01 1.78 -6.39
C TYR A 64 9.79 0.56 -6.92
N LEU A 65 10.26 -0.34 -6.05
CA LEU A 65 10.97 -1.56 -6.43
C LEU A 65 10.02 -2.65 -6.96
N ILE A 66 8.72 -2.50 -6.74
CA ILE A 66 7.71 -3.54 -6.98
C ILE A 66 7.02 -3.30 -8.33
N PRO A 67 7.12 -4.23 -9.30
CA PRO A 67 6.48 -4.08 -10.60
C PRO A 67 4.95 -4.09 -10.47
N ASN A 68 4.29 -3.27 -11.29
CA ASN A 68 2.85 -3.07 -11.32
C ASN A 68 2.22 -2.62 -9.99
N LEU A 69 3.03 -2.09 -9.07
CA LEU A 69 2.56 -1.39 -7.88
C LEU A 69 2.67 0.13 -8.11
N ASN A 70 1.60 0.83 -7.83
CA ASN A 70 1.54 2.28 -7.85
C ASN A 70 0.86 2.81 -6.59
N PHE A 71 0.93 4.11 -6.36
CA PHE A 71 0.19 4.78 -5.31
C PHE A 71 -0.27 6.17 -5.79
N ALA A 72 -1.31 6.68 -5.16
CA ALA A 72 -1.78 8.04 -5.36
C ALA A 72 -1.55 8.81 -4.07
N ALA A 73 -0.49 9.62 -4.02
CA ALA A 73 -0.21 10.44 -2.87
C ALA A 73 -1.01 11.75 -2.99
N SER A 74 -2.13 11.84 -2.31
CA SER A 74 -2.93 13.07 -2.20
C SER A 74 -2.64 13.85 -0.91
N ASP A 75 -2.13 13.16 0.10
CA ASP A 75 -1.91 13.65 1.45
C ASP A 75 -0.41 13.65 1.80
N SER A 76 -0.04 13.76 3.06
CA SER A 76 1.35 13.76 3.51
C SER A 76 2.08 12.46 3.16
N ARG A 77 1.38 11.31 3.27
CA ARG A 77 1.84 9.96 2.94
C ARG A 77 0.88 9.26 1.98
N ALA A 78 1.39 8.27 1.24
CA ALA A 78 0.56 7.36 0.47
C ALA A 78 -0.24 6.44 1.41
N ARG A 79 -1.57 6.59 1.41
CA ARG A 79 -2.49 5.75 2.21
C ARG A 79 -3.05 4.58 1.41
N HIS A 80 -3.15 4.75 0.09
CA HIS A 80 -3.77 3.80 -0.83
C HIS A 80 -2.80 3.40 -1.93
N PHE A 81 -2.76 2.11 -2.20
CA PHE A 81 -1.92 1.52 -3.22
C PHE A 81 -2.78 0.92 -4.35
N GLN A 82 -2.21 0.86 -5.54
CA GLN A 82 -2.83 0.18 -6.68
C GLN A 82 -1.93 -0.96 -7.11
N ILE A 83 -2.46 -2.18 -7.14
CA ILE A 83 -1.80 -3.37 -7.68
C ILE A 83 -2.42 -3.66 -9.04
N ARG A 84 -1.58 -3.77 -10.09
CA ARG A 84 -2.03 -4.01 -11.46
C ARG A 84 -3.08 -3.00 -11.95
N GLY A 85 -2.97 -1.74 -11.47
CA GLY A 85 -3.90 -0.65 -11.79
C GLY A 85 -5.23 -0.69 -11.03
N ILE A 86 -5.39 -1.56 -10.04
CA ILE A 86 -6.60 -1.69 -9.22
C ILE A 86 -6.32 -1.23 -7.80
N GLY A 87 -7.15 -0.33 -7.28
CA GLY A 87 -7.04 0.24 -5.93
C GLY A 87 -7.56 1.67 -5.87
N GLU A 88 -7.77 2.17 -4.67
CA GLU A 88 -8.28 3.49 -4.38
C GLU A 88 -7.21 4.56 -4.68
N ARG A 89 -7.66 5.78 -4.99
CA ARG A 89 -6.80 6.92 -5.33
C ARG A 89 -6.94 8.11 -4.39
N SER A 90 -8.00 8.13 -3.60
CA SER A 90 -8.28 9.20 -2.65
C SER A 90 -8.99 8.64 -1.42
N GLY A 91 -8.67 9.16 -0.26
CA GLY A 91 -9.27 8.80 1.01
C GLY A 91 -10.28 9.80 1.56
N TYR A 92 -10.53 10.91 0.84
CA TYR A 92 -11.27 12.04 1.37
C TYR A 92 -12.73 11.73 1.74
N GLU A 93 -13.42 10.86 0.99
CA GLU A 93 -14.86 10.65 1.17
C GLU A 93 -15.28 9.20 0.92
N ARG A 94 -14.50 8.23 1.43
CA ARG A 94 -14.78 6.81 1.21
C ARG A 94 -15.09 6.05 2.49
N THR A 95 -15.92 5.03 2.33
CA THR A 95 -16.05 3.97 3.32
C THR A 95 -14.72 3.17 3.39
N PRO A 96 -14.39 2.53 4.51
CA PRO A 96 -13.21 1.70 4.65
C PRO A 96 -13.41 0.36 3.91
N ASN A 97 -13.31 0.41 2.59
CA ASN A 97 -13.51 -0.70 1.69
C ASN A 97 -12.36 -0.67 0.67
N SER A 98 -11.23 -1.28 1.01
CA SER A 98 -10.00 -1.20 0.23
C SER A 98 -9.87 -2.38 -0.71
N ALA A 99 -9.57 -2.12 -2.00
CA ALA A 99 -9.31 -3.18 -2.98
C ALA A 99 -7.93 -3.85 -2.77
N VAL A 100 -6.99 -3.15 -2.13
CA VAL A 100 -5.67 -3.67 -1.76
C VAL A 100 -5.60 -3.83 -0.25
N GLY A 101 -5.37 -5.05 0.21
CA GLY A 101 -5.17 -5.37 1.61
C GLY A 101 -3.84 -4.81 2.12
N PHE A 102 -3.81 -4.35 3.36
CA PHE A 102 -2.60 -3.85 4.00
C PHE A 102 -2.54 -4.38 5.44
N LEU A 103 -1.70 -5.38 5.65
CA LEU A 103 -1.56 -6.05 6.95
C LEU A 103 -0.16 -5.81 7.52
N ILE A 104 -0.12 -5.56 8.83
CA ILE A 104 1.14 -5.58 9.61
C ILE A 104 0.94 -6.62 10.72
N ASP A 105 1.76 -7.67 10.71
CA ASP A 105 1.66 -8.76 11.70
C ASP A 105 0.21 -9.27 11.86
N ASP A 106 -0.48 -9.61 10.77
CA ASP A 106 -1.89 -10.07 10.67
C ASP A 106 -2.96 -9.11 11.22
N ILE A 107 -2.62 -7.87 11.56
CA ILE A 107 -3.60 -6.84 11.88
C ILE A 107 -3.94 -6.06 10.61
N ASP A 108 -5.21 -5.88 10.33
CA ASP A 108 -5.69 -5.18 9.13
C ASP A 108 -5.63 -3.65 9.31
N TYR A 109 -4.81 -3.00 8.47
CA TYR A 109 -4.67 -1.55 8.33
C TYR A 109 -5.05 -1.09 6.92
N SER A 110 -5.90 -1.82 6.22
CA SER A 110 -6.31 -1.48 4.85
C SER A 110 -6.87 -0.06 4.76
N GLY A 111 -6.39 0.70 3.76
CA GLY A 111 -6.70 2.12 3.61
C GLY A 111 -5.96 3.07 4.58
N GLN A 112 -4.97 2.56 5.32
CA GLN A 112 -4.18 3.31 6.30
C GLN A 112 -2.66 3.21 6.03
N GLY A 113 -2.23 2.93 4.81
CA GLY A 113 -0.83 2.64 4.46
C GLY A 113 0.21 3.72 4.85
N GLY A 114 -0.23 4.93 5.19
CA GLY A 114 0.65 6.00 5.70
C GLY A 114 1.42 5.67 6.98
N ILE A 115 0.99 4.63 7.73
CA ILE A 115 1.63 4.19 8.98
C ILE A 115 2.80 3.20 8.79
N ALA A 116 3.20 2.94 7.57
CA ALA A 116 4.05 1.81 7.20
C ALA A 116 5.54 2.08 7.38
N THR A 117 6.01 2.37 8.60
CA THR A 117 7.45 2.35 8.87
C THR A 117 8.04 0.97 8.64
N THR A 118 9.21 0.90 8.01
CA THR A 118 9.96 -0.33 7.76
C THR A 118 11.14 -0.54 8.70
N PHE A 119 11.22 0.25 9.77
CA PHE A 119 12.19 0.02 10.84
C PHE A 119 11.83 -1.23 11.65
N ASP A 120 12.81 -2.10 11.86
CA ASP A 120 12.65 -3.38 12.58
C ASP A 120 11.62 -4.32 11.92
N VAL A 121 11.61 -4.33 10.58
CA VAL A 121 10.81 -5.22 9.74
C VAL A 121 11.68 -6.38 9.27
N ASP A 122 11.12 -7.58 9.29
CA ASP A 122 11.77 -8.81 8.85
C ASP A 122 11.58 -9.01 7.33
N GLN A 123 10.34 -8.81 6.87
CA GLN A 123 9.95 -9.13 5.50
C GLN A 123 8.74 -8.31 5.07
N ILE A 124 8.68 -7.98 3.79
CA ILE A 124 7.49 -7.41 3.14
C ILE A 124 7.11 -8.29 1.97
N GLU A 125 5.89 -8.81 2.00
CA GLU A 125 5.32 -9.64 0.94
C GLU A 125 4.26 -8.82 0.17
N VAL A 126 4.35 -8.82 -1.15
CA VAL A 126 3.34 -8.20 -2.02
C VAL A 126 2.73 -9.28 -2.90
N HIS A 127 1.57 -9.77 -2.47
CA HIS A 127 0.77 -10.72 -3.21
C HIS A 127 -0.04 -9.97 -4.26
N ARG A 128 0.20 -10.24 -5.53
CA ARG A 128 -0.48 -9.59 -6.66
C ARG A 128 -1.57 -10.51 -7.20
N GLY A 129 -2.76 -9.95 -7.36
CA GLY A 129 -3.97 -10.71 -7.68
C GLY A 129 -4.81 -11.04 -6.45
N PRO A 130 -6.04 -11.53 -6.66
CA PRO A 130 -7.04 -11.69 -5.61
C PRO A 130 -6.62 -12.62 -4.46
N GLN A 131 -6.78 -12.14 -3.21
CA GLN A 131 -6.63 -12.92 -1.99
C GLN A 131 -8.00 -13.24 -1.35
N GLY A 132 -9.02 -13.45 -2.20
CA GLY A 132 -10.41 -13.63 -1.78
C GLY A 132 -10.68 -14.85 -0.91
N SER A 133 -9.89 -15.94 -1.03
CA SER A 133 -10.01 -17.11 -0.16
C SER A 133 -9.42 -16.87 1.24
N ARG A 134 -8.33 -16.11 1.33
CA ARG A 134 -7.58 -15.87 2.57
C ARG A 134 -8.12 -14.67 3.35
N ILE A 135 -8.14 -13.48 2.72
CA ILE A 135 -8.45 -12.21 3.37
C ILE A 135 -9.93 -11.84 3.19
N GLY A 136 -10.48 -12.06 2.00
CA GLY A 136 -11.86 -11.71 1.67
C GLY A 136 -11.97 -10.34 1.01
N SER A 137 -12.90 -9.51 1.47
CA SER A 137 -13.32 -8.27 0.81
C SER A 137 -12.23 -7.20 0.68
N ASN A 138 -11.29 -7.14 1.62
CA ASN A 138 -10.25 -6.09 1.62
C ASN A 138 -8.99 -6.43 0.81
N ALA A 139 -9.01 -7.44 -0.05
CA ALA A 139 -7.85 -7.85 -0.85
C ALA A 139 -8.24 -8.37 -2.24
N MET A 140 -9.14 -7.67 -2.91
CA MET A 140 -9.59 -8.03 -4.26
C MET A 140 -8.45 -7.93 -5.28
N ALA A 141 -7.63 -6.89 -5.21
CA ALA A 141 -6.52 -6.65 -6.14
C ALA A 141 -5.21 -7.30 -5.70
N GLY A 142 -5.04 -7.53 -4.40
CA GLY A 142 -3.83 -8.07 -3.81
C GLY A 142 -3.68 -7.70 -2.35
N LEU A 143 -2.54 -8.06 -1.78
CA LEU A 143 -2.22 -7.86 -0.38
C LEU A 143 -0.78 -7.37 -0.22
N ILE A 144 -0.59 -6.36 0.59
CA ILE A 144 0.71 -5.95 1.13
C ILE A 144 0.76 -6.45 2.57
N TYR A 145 1.70 -7.35 2.85
CA TYR A 145 1.89 -7.94 4.17
C TYR A 145 3.27 -7.58 4.71
N ILE A 146 3.32 -6.86 5.83
CA ILE A 146 4.53 -6.47 6.52
C ILE A 146 4.67 -7.34 7.76
N LYS A 147 5.74 -8.10 7.81
CA LYS A 147 6.13 -8.92 8.96
C LYS A 147 7.24 -8.22 9.71
N THR A 148 7.01 -7.84 10.96
CA THR A 148 8.04 -7.24 11.80
C THR A 148 8.87 -8.32 12.49
N LYS A 149 10.10 -7.98 12.91
CA LYS A 149 11.02 -8.97 13.53
C LYS A 149 10.38 -9.60 14.75
N GLU A 150 10.56 -10.92 14.88
CA GLU A 150 10.07 -11.69 16.02
C GLU A 150 11.04 -11.60 17.22
N PRO A 151 10.56 -11.82 18.46
CA PRO A 151 11.41 -12.01 19.62
C PRO A 151 12.33 -13.24 19.46
N THR A 152 13.60 -13.10 19.85
CA THR A 152 14.64 -14.12 19.75
C THR A 152 15.00 -14.74 21.09
N GLU A 153 15.64 -15.92 21.07
CA GLU A 153 16.11 -16.63 22.27
C GLU A 153 17.45 -16.06 22.80
N VAL A 154 18.06 -15.13 22.05
CA VAL A 154 19.30 -14.43 22.40
C VAL A 154 18.99 -12.96 22.49
N PHE A 155 19.59 -12.26 23.46
CA PHE A 155 19.47 -10.80 23.53
C PHE A 155 20.20 -10.15 22.36
N GLU A 156 19.48 -9.40 21.56
CA GLU A 156 19.99 -8.68 20.41
C GLU A 156 19.23 -7.37 20.22
N GLY A 157 19.82 -6.45 19.48
CA GLY A 157 19.17 -5.19 19.18
C GLY A 157 19.85 -4.41 18.08
N VAL A 158 19.22 -3.29 17.72
CA VAL A 158 19.70 -2.33 16.75
C VAL A 158 19.39 -0.93 17.21
N SER A 159 20.33 0.00 16.99
CA SER A 159 20.14 1.44 17.17
C SER A 159 20.54 2.15 15.89
N GLU A 160 19.72 3.08 15.42
CA GLU A 160 19.95 3.81 14.17
C GLU A 160 19.65 5.30 14.33
N ILE A 161 20.53 6.15 13.79
CA ILE A 161 20.32 7.59 13.66
C ILE A 161 20.61 7.99 12.23
N THR A 162 19.70 8.73 11.63
CA THR A 162 19.81 9.28 10.26
C THR A 162 19.69 10.79 10.32
N THR A 163 20.55 11.51 9.59
CA THR A 163 20.42 12.96 9.34
C THR A 163 20.56 13.25 7.85
N GLY A 164 19.87 14.28 7.37
CA GLY A 164 19.86 14.59 5.94
C GLY A 164 19.36 15.99 5.60
N THR A 165 19.21 16.23 4.31
CA THR A 165 18.61 17.47 3.80
C THR A 165 17.19 17.64 4.35
N TYR A 166 16.67 18.86 4.28
CA TYR A 166 15.32 19.22 4.74
C TYR A 166 15.12 19.00 6.25
N GLY A 167 16.14 19.25 7.06
CA GLY A 167 16.07 19.08 8.50
C GLY A 167 15.81 17.64 8.97
N THR A 168 16.08 16.65 8.11
CA THR A 168 15.80 15.24 8.44
C THR A 168 16.62 14.77 9.63
N ILE A 169 15.96 14.28 10.66
CA ILE A 169 16.54 13.62 11.84
C ILE A 169 15.63 12.43 12.20
N ASN A 170 16.09 11.24 11.90
CA ASN A 170 15.37 10.01 12.22
C ASN A 170 16.16 9.20 13.24
N SER A 171 15.50 8.58 14.18
CA SER A 171 16.13 7.72 15.19
C SER A 171 15.29 6.49 15.46
N GLY A 172 15.94 5.37 15.70
CA GLY A 172 15.29 4.11 16.02
C GLY A 172 16.12 3.28 16.97
N VAL A 173 15.46 2.55 17.84
CA VAL A 173 16.05 1.50 18.65
C VAL A 173 15.10 0.33 18.74
N ALA A 174 15.63 -0.87 18.51
CA ALA A 174 14.89 -2.11 18.74
C ALA A 174 15.78 -3.10 19.49
N PHE A 175 15.20 -3.82 20.43
CA PHE A 175 15.92 -4.84 21.20
C PHE A 175 14.95 -5.87 21.75
N GLY A 176 15.48 -7.06 22.02
CA GLY A 176 14.69 -8.15 22.59
C GLY A 176 15.55 -9.33 22.98
N GLY A 177 14.91 -10.36 23.50
CA GLY A 177 15.55 -11.57 23.95
C GLY A 177 14.69 -12.32 24.97
N PRO A 178 15.29 -13.27 25.72
CA PRO A 178 14.58 -14.00 26.76
C PRO A 178 14.26 -13.08 27.94
N SER A 179 13.10 -13.29 28.56
CA SER A 179 12.69 -12.59 29.77
C SER A 179 13.16 -13.35 31.03
N GLN A 180 12.80 -12.84 32.21
CA GLN A 180 12.99 -13.57 33.49
C GLN A 180 11.93 -14.67 33.70
N ILE A 181 10.89 -14.73 32.87
CA ILE A 181 9.86 -15.75 32.86
C ILE A 181 10.31 -16.85 31.90
N ASP A 182 10.33 -18.09 32.32
CA ASP A 182 10.71 -19.23 31.50
C ASP A 182 9.87 -19.28 30.22
N ASP A 183 10.56 -19.57 29.11
CA ASP A 183 9.95 -19.71 27.78
C ASP A 183 9.21 -18.46 27.25
N LEU A 184 9.44 -17.29 27.84
CA LEU A 184 8.92 -16.02 27.39
C LEU A 184 10.03 -15.16 26.78
N THR A 185 9.89 -14.84 25.50
CA THR A 185 10.76 -13.89 24.79
C THR A 185 10.01 -12.60 24.46
N TYR A 186 10.71 -11.50 24.33
CA TYR A 186 10.12 -10.19 24.01
C TYR A 186 10.98 -9.42 23.01
N ARG A 187 10.35 -8.48 22.28
CA ARG A 187 11.00 -7.49 21.43
C ARG A 187 10.28 -6.14 21.54
N ILE A 188 11.05 -5.09 21.71
CA ILE A 188 10.58 -3.71 21.77
C ILE A 188 11.24 -2.94 20.65
N ALA A 189 10.46 -2.16 19.89
CA ALA A 189 10.96 -1.26 18.85
C ALA A 189 10.36 0.13 19.01
N LEU A 190 11.20 1.15 18.92
CA LEU A 190 10.86 2.58 18.99
C LEU A 190 11.44 3.26 17.76
N ARG A 191 10.64 4.03 17.07
CA ARG A 191 11.06 4.83 15.91
C ARG A 191 10.50 6.24 16.00
N LYS A 192 11.34 7.23 15.67
CA LYS A 192 10.96 8.61 15.44
C LYS A 192 11.51 9.05 14.10
N ASP A 193 10.66 9.56 13.22
CA ASP A 193 11.03 10.16 11.96
C ASP A 193 10.59 11.62 11.96
N TYR A 194 11.54 12.53 11.66
CA TYR A 194 11.30 13.96 11.56
C TYR A 194 11.99 14.54 10.33
N SER A 195 11.30 15.46 9.65
CA SER A 195 11.85 16.30 8.59
C SER A 195 11.02 17.57 8.46
N ASP A 196 11.65 18.71 8.22
CA ASP A 196 10.94 19.98 7.93
C ASP A 196 10.12 19.90 6.62
N GLY A 197 10.40 18.90 5.77
CA GLY A 197 9.83 18.82 4.43
C GLY A 197 10.59 19.72 3.45
N PHE A 198 10.27 19.57 2.19
CA PHE A 198 10.97 20.27 1.11
C PHE A 198 10.19 21.45 0.51
N ARG A 199 8.97 21.71 1.00
CA ARG A 199 8.15 22.84 0.56
C ARG A 199 8.36 24.05 1.48
N LYS A 200 8.25 25.23 0.88
CA LYS A 200 8.28 26.48 1.62
C LYS A 200 6.96 27.22 1.40
N ASN A 201 6.30 27.57 2.48
CA ASN A 201 5.12 28.42 2.42
C ASN A 201 5.59 29.89 2.36
N LEU A 202 5.36 30.53 1.21
CA LEU A 202 5.82 31.90 0.95
C LEU A 202 4.97 32.96 1.66
N PHE A 203 3.70 32.65 1.96
CA PHE A 203 2.84 33.57 2.69
C PHE A 203 3.26 33.70 4.16
N SER A 204 3.38 32.57 4.85
CA SER A 204 3.80 32.55 6.26
C SER A 204 5.31 32.69 6.48
N GLY A 205 6.11 32.49 5.41
CA GLY A 205 7.58 32.45 5.50
C GLY A 205 8.15 31.17 6.13
N LYS A 206 7.30 30.19 6.47
CA LYS A 206 7.68 28.95 7.13
C LYS A 206 8.14 27.89 6.12
N SER A 207 9.02 26.98 6.55
CA SER A 207 9.52 25.85 5.77
C SER A 207 9.14 24.49 6.38
N ASP A 208 8.24 24.46 7.36
CA ASP A 208 7.79 23.27 8.08
C ASP A 208 6.30 22.99 7.95
N THR A 209 5.62 23.65 7.01
CA THR A 209 4.17 23.46 6.75
C THR A 209 3.86 22.15 6.01
N SER A 210 4.90 21.43 5.57
CA SER A 210 4.82 20.07 5.00
C SER A 210 5.81 19.12 5.70
N LYS A 211 6.09 19.35 6.99
CA LYS A 211 6.99 18.52 7.79
C LYS A 211 6.50 17.07 7.87
N LYS A 212 7.40 16.18 8.24
CA LYS A 212 7.11 14.83 8.73
C LYS A 212 7.41 14.77 10.22
N ASP A 213 6.48 14.27 11.01
CA ASP A 213 6.62 14.16 12.46
C ASP A 213 5.93 12.87 12.93
N GLU A 214 6.63 11.75 12.77
CA GLU A 214 6.07 10.41 12.89
C GLU A 214 6.74 9.64 14.02
N SER A 215 5.98 8.87 14.78
CA SER A 215 6.53 7.98 15.81
C SER A 215 5.81 6.64 15.86
N THR A 216 6.57 5.58 16.10
CA THR A 216 6.05 4.22 16.23
C THR A 216 6.67 3.55 17.44
N PHE A 217 5.83 2.91 18.24
CA PHE A 217 6.20 1.97 19.30
C PHE A 217 5.61 0.60 18.99
N ARG A 218 6.42 -0.46 19.12
CA ARG A 218 5.95 -1.85 19.02
C ARG A 218 6.50 -2.67 20.18
N LEU A 219 5.66 -3.56 20.69
CA LEU A 219 6.03 -4.58 21.66
C LEU A 219 5.48 -5.92 21.20
N LYS A 220 6.34 -6.91 21.07
CA LYS A 220 5.97 -8.31 20.87
C LYS A 220 6.41 -9.14 22.06
N ALA A 221 5.61 -10.13 22.42
CA ALA A 221 5.98 -11.14 23.41
C ALA A 221 5.48 -12.51 22.98
N ASN A 222 6.38 -13.50 22.96
CA ASN A 222 6.10 -14.88 22.60
C ASN A 222 6.33 -15.77 23.81
N TRP A 223 5.27 -16.42 24.25
CA TRP A 223 5.33 -17.32 25.42
C TRP A 223 4.99 -18.75 25.03
N LYS A 224 5.95 -19.64 25.13
CA LYS A 224 5.75 -21.10 25.00
C LYS A 224 5.18 -21.62 26.32
N VAL A 225 3.84 -21.55 26.49
CA VAL A 225 3.13 -21.96 27.71
C VAL A 225 3.44 -23.41 28.07
N ASN A 226 3.63 -24.26 27.07
CA ASN A 226 4.11 -25.64 27.15
C ASN A 226 4.56 -26.09 25.74
N SER A 227 5.02 -27.36 25.63
CA SER A 227 5.52 -27.94 24.37
C SER A 227 4.53 -27.96 23.21
N LYS A 228 3.23 -27.74 23.46
CA LYS A 228 2.15 -27.76 22.46
C LYS A 228 1.44 -26.43 22.30
N SER A 229 1.65 -25.47 23.22
CA SER A 229 0.87 -24.23 23.25
C SER A 229 1.78 -23.03 23.27
N THR A 230 1.56 -22.12 22.33
CA THR A 230 2.25 -20.83 22.27
C THR A 230 1.22 -19.70 22.30
N LEU A 231 1.49 -18.66 23.08
CA LEU A 231 0.73 -17.44 23.16
C LEU A 231 1.62 -16.28 22.71
N LYS A 232 1.14 -15.49 21.73
CA LYS A 232 1.85 -14.31 21.23
C LYS A 232 1.01 -13.07 21.50
N PHE A 233 1.68 -12.01 21.96
CA PHE A 233 1.09 -10.69 22.19
C PHE A 233 1.77 -9.67 21.30
N LEU A 234 0.96 -8.74 20.80
CA LEU A 234 1.39 -7.59 20.01
C LEU A 234 0.70 -6.33 20.52
N LEU A 235 1.49 -5.29 20.73
CA LEU A 235 1.03 -3.92 20.95
C LEU A 235 1.76 -3.01 19.99
N THR A 236 1.00 -2.19 19.24
CA THR A 236 1.57 -1.19 18.35
C THR A 236 0.87 0.16 18.61
N GLN A 237 1.67 1.22 18.75
CA GLN A 237 1.19 2.60 18.83
C GLN A 237 1.88 3.41 17.75
N ILE A 238 1.10 4.14 16.94
CA ILE A 238 1.59 4.94 15.83
C ILE A 238 0.98 6.33 15.94
N ASN A 239 1.81 7.34 15.76
CA ASN A 239 1.38 8.72 15.71
C ASN A 239 2.05 9.42 14.53
N LEU A 240 1.25 9.91 13.60
CA LEU A 240 1.64 10.78 12.49
C LEU A 240 1.06 12.16 12.77
N ASP A 241 1.89 13.19 12.81
CA ASP A 241 1.50 14.59 13.06
C ASP A 241 2.04 15.47 11.94
N ASP A 242 1.59 15.17 10.72
CA ASP A 242 2.06 15.78 9.49
C ASP A 242 1.11 16.90 9.04
N PRO A 243 1.58 18.13 8.79
CA PRO A 243 0.80 19.13 8.06
C PRO A 243 0.53 18.71 6.61
N ALA A 244 -0.54 19.26 6.04
CA ALA A 244 -1.02 18.92 4.70
C ALA A 244 -0.87 20.06 3.67
N ASP A 245 0.09 20.97 3.85
CA ASP A 245 0.39 22.07 2.92
C ASP A 245 1.24 21.56 1.74
N ILE A 246 0.59 20.90 0.79
CA ILE A 246 1.27 20.14 -0.27
C ILE A 246 0.88 20.52 -1.70
N TRP A 247 -0.24 21.24 -1.88
CA TRP A 247 -0.75 21.66 -3.18
C TRP A 247 -0.32 23.09 -3.51
N THR A 248 -0.08 23.36 -4.78
CA THR A 248 0.36 24.68 -5.28
C THR A 248 -0.39 25.06 -6.54
N ILE A 249 -0.72 26.34 -6.67
CA ILE A 249 -1.45 26.86 -7.82
C ILE A 249 -0.56 26.87 -9.07
N ASP A 250 0.72 27.22 -8.91
CA ASP A 250 1.68 27.40 -9.99
C ASP A 250 2.50 26.15 -10.35
N GLY A 251 2.23 25.01 -9.69
CA GLY A 251 2.98 23.77 -9.87
C GLY A 251 4.41 23.81 -9.33
N SER A 252 4.81 24.83 -8.57
CA SER A 252 6.12 24.91 -7.92
C SER A 252 6.20 24.05 -6.65
N LEU A 253 7.32 24.08 -5.95
CA LEU A 253 7.45 23.49 -4.62
C LEU A 253 7.16 24.50 -3.50
N ASN A 254 6.70 25.71 -3.83
CA ASN A 254 6.36 26.73 -2.86
C ASN A 254 4.84 26.84 -2.72
N THR A 255 4.35 26.75 -1.49
CA THR A 255 2.93 26.92 -1.19
C THR A 255 2.60 28.36 -0.83
N LEU A 256 1.33 28.71 -0.94
CA LEU A 256 0.81 30.05 -0.68
C LEU A 256 -0.28 30.08 0.39
N SER A 257 -0.63 28.93 0.93
CA SER A 257 -1.72 28.72 1.88
C SER A 257 -1.57 29.60 3.13
N ASP A 258 -2.63 30.27 3.53
CA ASP A 258 -2.71 30.98 4.81
C ASP A 258 -3.26 30.09 5.93
N ARG A 259 -3.91 28.97 5.58
CA ARG A 259 -4.52 28.01 6.49
C ARG A 259 -3.98 26.58 6.24
N PRO A 260 -2.66 26.31 6.39
CA PRO A 260 -2.12 24.96 6.21
C PRO A 260 -2.90 23.94 7.03
N GLY A 261 -3.30 22.85 6.37
CA GLY A 261 -4.06 21.79 7.02
C GLY A 261 -3.18 20.77 7.74
N MET A 262 -3.83 19.68 8.15
CA MET A 262 -3.21 18.55 8.85
C MET A 262 -3.58 17.23 8.17
N ASP A 263 -2.62 16.30 8.12
CA ASP A 263 -2.83 14.90 7.80
C ASP A 263 -2.28 14.05 8.94
N SER A 264 -3.00 14.03 10.06
CA SER A 264 -2.57 13.32 11.26
C SER A 264 -3.33 12.01 11.46
N GLN A 265 -2.65 11.05 12.07
CA GLN A 265 -3.22 9.76 12.41
C GLN A 265 -2.63 9.24 13.72
N LYS A 266 -3.50 8.84 14.66
CA LYS A 266 -3.11 8.12 15.86
C LYS A 266 -3.75 6.74 15.82
N THR A 267 -2.95 5.71 15.97
CA THR A 267 -3.44 4.32 15.95
C THR A 267 -2.87 3.55 17.12
N ASN A 268 -3.75 2.92 17.90
CA ASN A 268 -3.38 1.89 18.87
C ASN A 268 -3.89 0.55 18.36
N ALA A 269 -3.04 -0.44 18.34
CA ALA A 269 -3.37 -1.78 17.88
C ALA A 269 -2.90 -2.85 18.86
N TYR A 270 -3.74 -3.85 19.05
CA TYR A 270 -3.52 -4.96 19.96
C TYR A 270 -3.76 -6.27 19.23
N GLY A 271 -2.88 -7.23 19.43
CA GLY A 271 -3.01 -8.58 18.89
C GLY A 271 -2.74 -9.64 19.96
N ILE A 272 -3.58 -10.67 19.99
CA ILE A 272 -3.37 -11.88 20.79
C ILE A 272 -3.53 -13.07 19.86
N ARG A 273 -2.52 -13.96 19.83
CA ARG A 273 -2.52 -15.18 19.02
C ARG A 273 -2.24 -16.35 19.90
N PHE A 274 -3.09 -17.34 19.82
CA PHE A 274 -2.95 -18.61 20.52
C PHE A 274 -2.82 -19.74 19.51
N PHE A 275 -1.78 -20.54 19.66
CA PHE A 275 -1.50 -21.73 18.85
C PHE A 275 -1.48 -22.94 19.76
N HIS A 276 -2.13 -24.01 19.34
CA HIS A 276 -2.16 -25.27 20.06
C HIS A 276 -2.05 -26.46 19.12
N ILE A 277 -0.97 -27.22 19.26
CA ILE A 277 -0.69 -28.42 18.48
C ILE A 277 -1.44 -29.60 19.07
N LEU A 278 -2.33 -30.19 18.28
CA LEU A 278 -3.03 -31.45 18.55
C LEU A 278 -2.36 -32.61 17.76
N GLU A 279 -2.80 -33.82 17.95
CA GLU A 279 -2.19 -34.97 17.31
C GLU A 279 -2.21 -34.91 15.76
N ASN A 280 -3.35 -34.51 15.19
CA ASN A 280 -3.56 -34.52 13.75
C ASN A 280 -3.80 -33.12 13.13
N PHE A 281 -3.84 -32.07 13.93
CA PHE A 281 -4.08 -30.71 13.47
C PHE A 281 -3.59 -29.68 14.49
N GLU A 282 -3.42 -28.46 14.04
CA GLU A 282 -3.14 -27.28 14.85
C GLU A 282 -4.38 -26.41 14.95
N PHE A 283 -4.71 -25.96 16.15
CA PHE A 283 -5.71 -24.94 16.39
C PHE A 283 -5.04 -23.59 16.56
N GLN A 284 -5.59 -22.58 15.88
CA GLN A 284 -5.16 -21.19 15.99
C GLN A 284 -6.35 -20.30 16.34
N SER A 285 -6.14 -19.36 17.25
CA SER A 285 -7.06 -18.27 17.58
C SER A 285 -6.33 -16.95 17.46
N LEU A 286 -6.81 -16.05 16.60
CA LEU A 286 -6.23 -14.75 16.36
C LEU A 286 -7.27 -13.67 16.69
N THR A 287 -6.94 -12.83 17.65
CA THR A 287 -7.76 -11.68 18.07
C THR A 287 -6.97 -10.42 17.78
N SER A 288 -7.57 -9.46 17.10
CA SER A 288 -6.99 -8.12 16.94
C SER A 288 -8.00 -7.02 17.20
N MET A 289 -7.50 -5.89 17.68
CA MET A 289 -8.28 -4.68 17.91
C MET A 289 -7.44 -3.48 17.48
N THR A 290 -8.05 -2.54 16.76
CA THR A 290 -7.42 -1.25 16.45
C THR A 290 -8.35 -0.10 16.83
N ASP A 291 -7.75 0.98 17.32
CA ASP A 291 -8.39 2.26 17.58
C ASP A 291 -7.60 3.34 16.84
N THR A 292 -8.26 4.06 15.93
CA THR A 292 -7.60 4.99 15.00
C THR A 292 -8.36 6.29 14.91
N ASP A 293 -7.68 7.38 15.26
CA ASP A 293 -8.13 8.76 15.04
C ASP A 293 -7.39 9.35 13.85
N VAL A 294 -8.09 9.90 12.89
CA VAL A 294 -7.54 10.60 11.72
C VAL A 294 -8.09 12.02 11.67
N VAL A 295 -7.20 12.98 11.49
CA VAL A 295 -7.55 14.35 11.13
C VAL A 295 -7.00 14.62 9.75
N LEU A 296 -7.89 14.96 8.82
CA LEU A 296 -7.53 15.43 7.50
C LEU A 296 -8.14 16.80 7.29
N SER A 297 -7.31 17.82 7.21
CA SER A 297 -7.74 19.17 6.89
C SER A 297 -6.81 19.79 5.85
N TYR A 298 -7.34 20.69 5.05
CA TYR A 298 -6.58 21.34 3.99
C TYR A 298 -7.20 22.69 3.63
N ASP A 299 -6.33 23.59 3.19
CA ASP A 299 -6.68 24.81 2.51
C ASP A 299 -7.22 24.45 1.12
N ALA A 300 -8.48 24.69 0.85
CA ALA A 300 -9.14 24.23 -0.37
C ALA A 300 -8.88 25.17 -1.57
N ASP A 301 -8.55 26.43 -1.32
CA ASP A 301 -8.17 27.39 -2.38
C ASP A 301 -6.65 27.45 -2.62
N TRP A 302 -5.81 26.82 -1.78
CA TRP A 302 -4.35 26.77 -1.81
C TRP A 302 -3.66 28.13 -1.82
N GLY A 303 -4.38 29.15 -1.41
CA GLY A 303 -4.01 30.56 -1.55
C GLY A 303 -3.92 31.32 -0.24
N ASN A 304 -4.13 32.61 -0.35
CA ASN A 304 -4.23 33.53 0.77
C ASN A 304 -5.00 34.77 0.27
N PRO A 305 -5.41 35.72 1.13
CA PRO A 305 -6.23 36.86 0.73
C PRO A 305 -5.66 37.73 -0.39
N SER A 306 -4.37 37.64 -0.69
CA SER A 306 -3.77 38.39 -1.80
C SER A 306 -3.71 37.61 -3.12
N THR A 307 -3.83 36.28 -3.08
CA THR A 307 -3.70 35.42 -4.25
C THR A 307 -4.75 35.71 -5.31
N HIS A 308 -5.98 35.91 -4.88
CA HIS A 308 -7.14 36.08 -5.75
C HIS A 308 -7.62 37.54 -5.83
N SER A 309 -6.85 38.53 -5.28
CA SER A 309 -7.21 39.94 -5.27
C SER A 309 -7.52 40.49 -6.67
N PRO A 310 -8.59 41.26 -6.87
CA PRO A 310 -9.47 41.90 -5.87
C PRO A 310 -10.63 41.03 -5.38
N TYR A 311 -10.73 39.78 -5.80
CA TYR A 311 -11.73 38.79 -5.31
C TYR A 311 -11.32 38.26 -3.95
N ILE A 312 -12.30 37.92 -3.12
CA ILE A 312 -12.09 37.13 -1.90
C ILE A 312 -12.41 35.69 -2.27
N TYR A 313 -11.48 34.80 -2.02
CA TYR A 313 -11.66 33.36 -2.22
C TYR A 313 -10.82 32.64 -1.17
N ASP A 314 -11.47 32.13 -0.13
CA ASP A 314 -10.84 31.50 1.04
C ASP A 314 -11.75 30.37 1.50
N TYR A 315 -11.28 29.12 1.38
CA TYR A 315 -12.01 27.92 1.73
C TYR A 315 -11.14 26.94 2.48
N PHE A 316 -11.70 26.35 3.53
CA PHE A 316 -11.03 25.34 4.35
C PHE A 316 -11.95 24.16 4.60
N SER A 317 -11.37 22.94 4.54
CA SER A 317 -12.08 21.70 4.82
C SER A 317 -11.37 20.90 5.91
N GLU A 318 -12.15 20.37 6.84
CA GLU A 318 -11.67 19.49 7.92
C GLU A 318 -12.56 18.26 8.03
N THR A 319 -11.93 17.08 8.09
CA THR A 319 -12.59 15.81 8.35
C THR A 319 -11.91 15.10 9.52
N LEU A 320 -12.68 14.78 10.55
CA LEU A 320 -12.26 13.95 11.69
C LEU A 320 -12.87 12.57 11.52
N ARG A 321 -12.06 11.52 11.64
CA ARG A 321 -12.50 10.11 11.56
C ARG A 321 -12.06 9.38 12.81
N PHE A 322 -12.98 8.68 13.44
CA PHE A 322 -12.75 7.84 14.59
C PHE A 322 -13.16 6.42 14.21
N ARG A 323 -12.19 5.52 14.08
CA ARG A 323 -12.41 4.14 13.64
C ARG A 323 -11.93 3.16 14.69
N GLU A 324 -12.84 2.29 15.10
CA GLU A 324 -12.54 1.12 15.93
C GLU A 324 -12.77 -0.14 15.11
N THR A 325 -11.82 -1.07 15.15
CA THR A 325 -11.99 -2.40 14.53
C THR A 325 -11.72 -3.49 15.54
N ILE A 326 -12.44 -4.60 15.42
CA ILE A 326 -12.16 -5.83 16.13
C ILE A 326 -12.29 -6.99 15.17
N SER A 327 -11.33 -7.92 15.24
CA SER A 327 -11.35 -9.15 14.46
C SER A 327 -11.08 -10.34 15.36
N GLN A 328 -11.84 -11.42 15.15
CA GLN A 328 -11.61 -12.71 15.78
C GLN A 328 -11.62 -13.80 14.70
N GLU A 329 -10.52 -14.53 14.63
CA GLU A 329 -10.39 -15.63 13.68
C GLU A 329 -10.02 -16.93 14.40
N PHE A 330 -10.68 -18.01 13.98
CA PHE A 330 -10.37 -19.37 14.43
C PHE A 330 -10.00 -20.22 13.22
N ARG A 331 -8.89 -20.95 13.32
CA ARG A 331 -8.38 -21.82 12.27
C ARG A 331 -8.07 -23.22 12.82
N LEU A 332 -8.33 -24.20 11.98
CA LEU A 332 -7.83 -25.57 12.14
C LEU A 332 -6.98 -25.90 10.92
N LEU A 333 -5.74 -26.31 11.14
CA LEU A 333 -4.80 -26.68 10.10
C LEU A 333 -4.42 -28.14 10.27
N SER A 334 -4.56 -28.99 9.25
CA SER A 334 -4.08 -30.36 9.29
C SER A 334 -2.55 -30.40 9.38
N ASN A 335 -1.97 -31.54 9.63
CA ASN A 335 -0.55 -31.76 9.37
C ASN A 335 -0.22 -31.51 7.89
N LYS A 336 1.04 -31.16 7.58
CA LYS A 336 1.48 -30.94 6.17
C LYS A 336 1.31 -32.24 5.37
N ALA A 337 0.99 -32.07 4.09
CA ALA A 337 0.94 -33.18 3.15
C ALA A 337 2.35 -33.74 2.93
N ASP A 338 2.45 -35.08 2.90
CA ASP A 338 3.67 -35.78 2.59
C ASP A 338 3.35 -37.03 1.76
N PHE A 339 3.82 -37.04 0.54
CA PHE A 339 3.54 -38.10 -0.42
C PHE A 339 4.10 -39.48 0.05
N ASN A 340 5.27 -39.47 0.72
CA ASN A 340 5.94 -40.65 1.21
C ASN A 340 5.27 -41.29 2.42
N SER A 341 4.61 -40.48 3.26
CA SER A 341 3.84 -40.97 4.42
C SER A 341 2.38 -41.34 4.06
N ASN A 342 2.02 -41.33 2.78
CA ASN A 342 0.66 -41.58 2.29
C ASN A 342 -0.39 -40.51 2.70
N GLN A 343 0.05 -39.40 3.29
CA GLN A 343 -0.79 -38.24 3.61
C GLN A 343 -0.77 -37.26 2.44
N ARG A 344 -1.60 -37.50 1.42
CA ARG A 344 -1.57 -36.74 0.17
C ARG A 344 -2.31 -35.40 0.21
N TYR A 345 -2.93 -35.06 1.31
CA TYR A 345 -3.70 -33.84 1.44
C TYR A 345 -3.37 -33.10 2.73
N GLU A 346 -3.40 -31.80 2.64
CA GLU A 346 -3.44 -30.89 3.77
C GLU A 346 -4.59 -29.91 3.59
N TRP A 347 -5.14 -29.46 4.68
CA TRP A 347 -6.27 -28.55 4.64
C TRP A 347 -6.20 -27.51 5.74
N VAL A 348 -6.88 -26.41 5.49
CA VAL A 348 -7.20 -25.36 6.45
C VAL A 348 -8.69 -25.13 6.40
N VAL A 349 -9.34 -25.01 7.56
CA VAL A 349 -10.71 -24.50 7.68
C VAL A 349 -10.73 -23.44 8.76
N GLY A 350 -11.51 -22.40 8.54
CA GLY A 350 -11.57 -21.31 9.50
C GLY A 350 -12.87 -20.52 9.42
N MET A 351 -13.04 -19.69 10.43
CA MET A 351 -14.10 -18.70 10.49
C MET A 351 -13.51 -17.37 11.01
N ASN A 352 -14.02 -16.29 10.47
CA ASN A 352 -13.60 -14.95 10.86
C ASN A 352 -14.82 -14.09 11.16
N PHE A 353 -14.75 -13.33 12.23
CA PHE A 353 -15.66 -12.26 12.63
C PHE A 353 -14.90 -10.96 12.60
N PHE A 354 -15.40 -10.00 11.86
CA PHE A 354 -14.83 -8.67 11.75
C PHE A 354 -15.91 -7.63 12.00
N GLU A 355 -15.63 -6.64 12.83
CA GLU A 355 -16.48 -5.48 13.03
C GLU A 355 -15.66 -4.21 12.95
N SER A 356 -16.15 -3.24 12.19
CA SER A 356 -15.57 -1.89 12.10
C SER A 356 -16.64 -0.86 12.36
N ASN A 357 -16.39 0.02 13.32
CA ASN A 357 -17.20 1.18 13.63
C ASN A 357 -16.46 2.44 13.22
N GLU A 358 -17.08 3.31 12.43
CA GLU A 358 -16.47 4.59 12.09
C GLU A 358 -17.47 5.73 12.30
N LYS A 359 -16.98 6.82 12.89
CA LYS A 359 -17.68 8.10 13.00
C LYS A 359 -16.87 9.14 12.25
N ASN A 360 -17.54 9.85 11.33
CA ASN A 360 -16.97 10.96 10.59
C ASN A 360 -17.64 12.27 11.01
N LEU A 361 -16.83 13.31 11.15
CA LEU A 361 -17.27 14.69 11.31
C LEU A 361 -16.58 15.50 10.22
N LYS A 362 -17.37 16.15 9.37
CA LYS A 362 -16.84 17.05 8.33
C LYS A 362 -17.30 18.47 8.60
N LYS A 363 -16.39 19.40 8.46
CA LYS A 363 -16.65 20.84 8.55
C LYS A 363 -15.97 21.52 7.37
N ASP A 364 -16.75 22.30 6.62
CA ASP A 364 -16.26 23.15 5.56
C ASP A 364 -16.63 24.59 5.89
N ASP A 365 -15.70 25.52 5.76
CA ASP A 365 -15.95 26.95 5.89
C ASP A 365 -15.28 27.68 4.73
N GLY A 366 -15.97 28.71 4.23
CA GLY A 366 -15.49 29.48 3.09
C GLY A 366 -16.12 30.85 2.98
N ILE A 367 -15.43 31.71 2.25
CA ILE A 367 -15.91 33.03 1.90
C ILE A 367 -15.55 33.34 0.45
N TYR A 368 -16.52 33.76 -0.32
CA TYR A 368 -16.33 34.26 -1.69
C TYR A 368 -16.81 35.70 -1.81
N GLY A 369 -15.99 36.58 -2.38
CA GLY A 369 -16.28 37.98 -2.59
C GLY A 369 -15.95 38.44 -4.01
N ASP A 370 -16.96 38.99 -4.72
CA ASP A 370 -16.80 39.65 -5.99
C ASP A 370 -16.94 41.15 -5.80
N PRO A 371 -15.92 41.97 -6.12
CA PRO A 371 -15.99 43.44 -5.99
C PRO A 371 -17.09 44.09 -6.83
N SER A 372 -17.58 43.43 -7.88
CA SER A 372 -18.66 43.93 -8.75
C SER A 372 -20.06 43.59 -8.23
N ASP A 373 -20.17 42.69 -7.24
CA ASP A 373 -21.43 42.27 -6.66
C ASP A 373 -21.72 42.99 -5.33
N PRO A 374 -22.79 43.81 -5.26
CA PRO A 374 -23.13 44.55 -4.06
C PRO A 374 -23.61 43.71 -2.90
N TYR A 375 -23.89 42.41 -3.11
CA TYR A 375 -24.29 41.45 -2.08
C TYR A 375 -23.12 40.62 -1.53
N SER A 376 -21.94 40.75 -2.15
CA SER A 376 -20.71 40.14 -1.75
C SER A 376 -20.15 40.75 -0.44
N PRO A 377 -19.41 39.98 0.44
CA PRO A 377 -19.05 38.58 0.26
C PRO A 377 -20.13 37.58 0.71
N TYR A 378 -20.11 36.40 0.10
CA TYR A 378 -20.91 35.25 0.49
C TYR A 378 -20.11 34.35 1.45
N VAL A 379 -20.68 34.04 2.59
CA VAL A 379 -20.10 33.12 3.58
C VAL A 379 -20.80 31.78 3.45
N SER A 380 -20.02 30.73 3.33
CA SER A 380 -20.49 29.34 3.31
C SER A 380 -19.92 28.60 4.51
N GLU A 381 -20.78 28.07 5.37
CA GLU A 381 -20.42 27.20 6.45
C GLU A 381 -21.26 25.94 6.37
N SER A 382 -20.63 24.79 6.35
CA SER A 382 -21.34 23.52 6.39
C SER A 382 -20.72 22.58 7.43
N SER A 383 -21.54 21.75 8.03
CA SER A 383 -21.10 20.69 8.90
C SER A 383 -21.97 19.45 8.73
N SER A 384 -21.33 18.31 8.68
CA SER A 384 -22.00 17.03 8.58
C SER A 384 -21.37 16.00 9.49
N SER A 385 -22.14 15.00 9.86
CA SER A 385 -21.62 13.84 10.57
C SER A 385 -22.26 12.58 10.05
N SER A 386 -21.48 11.50 10.00
CA SER A 386 -21.97 10.18 9.68
C SER A 386 -21.42 9.12 10.63
N LYS A 387 -22.16 8.05 10.77
CA LYS A 387 -21.74 6.85 11.49
C LYS A 387 -22.02 5.66 10.62
N PHE A 388 -21.09 4.73 10.57
CA PHE A 388 -21.35 3.44 10.00
C PHE A 388 -20.68 2.32 10.80
N ASN A 389 -21.33 1.15 10.75
CA ASN A 389 -20.85 -0.08 11.31
C ASN A 389 -20.86 -1.12 10.21
N ILE A 390 -19.77 -1.83 10.05
CA ILE A 390 -19.64 -2.98 9.13
C ILE A 390 -19.38 -4.20 9.97
N ARG A 391 -20.13 -5.29 9.73
CA ARG A 391 -19.97 -6.59 10.37
C ARG A 391 -19.84 -7.66 9.30
N ASN A 392 -18.70 -8.31 9.27
CA ASN A 392 -18.45 -9.43 8.35
C ASN A 392 -18.34 -10.72 9.15
N PHE A 393 -19.09 -11.70 8.73
CA PHE A 393 -18.92 -13.09 9.15
C PHE A 393 -18.54 -13.93 7.95
N SER A 394 -17.46 -14.68 8.05
CA SER A 394 -17.01 -15.53 6.97
C SER A 394 -16.59 -16.91 7.44
N ILE A 395 -16.80 -17.88 6.55
CA ILE A 395 -16.31 -19.25 6.66
C ILE A 395 -15.46 -19.51 5.41
N TYR A 396 -14.31 -20.11 5.60
CA TYR A 396 -13.39 -20.42 4.51
C TYR A 396 -12.71 -21.76 4.71
N GLY A 397 -12.19 -22.30 3.62
CA GLY A 397 -11.35 -23.47 3.64
C GLY A 397 -10.41 -23.52 2.46
N ASN A 398 -9.27 -24.17 2.65
CA ASN A 398 -8.29 -24.48 1.62
C ASN A 398 -7.94 -25.94 1.67
N LEU A 399 -7.80 -26.58 0.52
CA LEU A 399 -7.38 -27.95 0.36
C LEU A 399 -6.22 -28.00 -0.64
N ASN A 400 -5.08 -28.52 -0.21
CA ASN A 400 -3.95 -28.84 -1.07
C ASN A 400 -3.87 -30.35 -1.21
N TYR A 401 -3.80 -30.86 -2.43
CA TYR A 401 -3.74 -32.29 -2.76
C TYR A 401 -2.51 -32.59 -3.63
N LEU A 402 -1.64 -33.46 -3.14
CA LEU A 402 -0.49 -33.97 -3.90
C LEU A 402 -0.96 -35.04 -4.89
N ILE A 403 -1.12 -34.68 -6.16
CA ILE A 403 -1.45 -35.61 -7.24
C ILE A 403 -0.32 -36.65 -7.38
N ASN A 404 0.92 -36.15 -7.34
CA ASN A 404 2.16 -36.94 -7.26
C ASN A 404 3.24 -36.10 -6.54
N GLU A 405 4.46 -36.62 -6.43
CA GLU A 405 5.59 -35.94 -5.74
C GLU A 405 5.91 -34.55 -6.27
N SER A 406 5.61 -34.28 -7.54
CA SER A 406 5.93 -33.04 -8.23
C SER A 406 4.72 -32.17 -8.60
N THR A 407 3.49 -32.62 -8.30
CA THR A 407 2.30 -31.89 -8.74
C THR A 407 1.32 -31.73 -7.59
N LYS A 408 1.06 -30.49 -7.23
CA LYS A 408 0.10 -30.08 -6.21
C LYS A 408 -1.13 -29.42 -6.88
N PHE A 409 -2.31 -29.85 -6.52
CA PHE A 409 -3.57 -29.16 -6.78
C PHE A 409 -4.01 -28.43 -5.52
N SER A 410 -4.42 -27.18 -5.66
CA SER A 410 -4.93 -26.36 -4.54
C SER A 410 -6.31 -25.81 -4.85
N MET A 411 -7.19 -25.79 -3.85
CA MET A 411 -8.52 -25.20 -3.95
C MET A 411 -8.88 -24.48 -2.66
N GLY A 412 -9.08 -23.19 -2.73
CA GLY A 412 -9.53 -22.33 -1.64
C GLY A 412 -10.90 -21.73 -1.92
N LEU A 413 -11.78 -21.69 -0.93
CA LEU A 413 -13.10 -21.07 -1.00
C LEU A 413 -13.37 -20.26 0.25
N ARG A 414 -14.05 -19.13 0.09
CA ARG A 414 -14.57 -18.29 1.18
C ARG A 414 -15.99 -17.84 0.85
N TRP A 415 -16.84 -17.94 1.83
CA TRP A 415 -18.16 -17.32 1.84
C TRP A 415 -18.19 -16.26 2.93
N GLU A 416 -18.76 -15.10 2.63
CA GLU A 416 -18.82 -13.95 3.53
C GLU A 416 -20.22 -13.34 3.50
N ASN A 417 -20.77 -13.07 4.70
CA ASN A 417 -21.95 -12.25 4.90
C ASN A 417 -21.49 -10.92 5.50
N SER A 418 -21.69 -9.85 4.75
CA SER A 418 -21.37 -8.48 5.17
C SER A 418 -22.67 -7.73 5.47
N GLU A 419 -22.78 -7.18 6.65
CA GLU A 419 -23.88 -6.32 7.07
C GLU A 419 -23.34 -4.93 7.37
N SER A 420 -23.98 -3.90 6.82
CA SER A 420 -23.59 -2.52 7.03
C SER A 420 -24.76 -1.73 7.64
N LYS A 421 -24.45 -0.79 8.54
CA LYS A 421 -25.41 0.17 9.06
C LYS A 421 -24.86 1.56 8.88
N TYR A 422 -25.63 2.43 8.26
CA TYR A 422 -25.28 3.83 8.06
C TYR A 422 -26.33 4.76 8.63
N SER A 423 -25.90 5.90 9.16
CA SER A 423 -26.75 7.04 9.49
C SER A 423 -25.96 8.33 9.43
N ASP A 424 -26.61 9.45 9.07
CA ASP A 424 -25.98 10.76 9.00
C ASP A 424 -26.84 11.87 9.64
N SER A 425 -26.26 13.08 9.68
CA SER A 425 -26.91 14.28 10.22
C SER A 425 -28.03 14.84 9.35
N PHE A 426 -28.19 14.32 8.13
CA PHE A 426 -29.27 14.72 7.20
C PHE A 426 -30.50 13.85 7.34
N GLY A 427 -30.45 12.85 8.23
CA GLY A 427 -31.54 11.93 8.51
C GLY A 427 -31.60 10.70 7.62
N GLU A 428 -30.58 10.50 6.80
CA GLU A 428 -30.46 9.27 6.02
C GLU A 428 -30.04 8.09 6.91
N SER A 429 -30.65 6.93 6.68
CA SER A 429 -30.32 5.70 7.39
C SER A 429 -30.68 4.48 6.55
N PHE A 430 -29.75 3.52 6.44
CA PHE A 430 -29.97 2.28 5.72
C PHE A 430 -29.07 1.13 6.21
N ASN A 431 -29.48 -0.09 5.94
CA ASN A 431 -28.83 -1.31 6.42
C ASN A 431 -28.70 -2.34 5.29
N PRO A 432 -27.77 -2.15 4.33
CA PRO A 432 -27.55 -3.14 3.29
C PRO A 432 -26.85 -4.40 3.84
N SER A 433 -27.02 -5.50 3.12
CA SER A 433 -26.39 -6.78 3.43
C SER A 433 -26.01 -7.48 2.14
N ASP A 434 -24.76 -7.91 2.05
CA ASP A 434 -24.18 -8.61 0.91
C ASP A 434 -23.77 -10.03 1.29
N LYS A 435 -24.09 -10.99 0.42
CA LYS A 435 -23.59 -12.36 0.50
C LYS A 435 -22.64 -12.59 -0.66
N ILE A 436 -21.37 -12.70 -0.34
CA ILE A 436 -20.30 -12.69 -1.32
C ILE A 436 -19.48 -13.97 -1.20
N SER A 437 -18.87 -14.40 -2.30
CA SER A 437 -17.96 -15.54 -2.29
C SER A 437 -16.75 -15.28 -3.18
N GLY A 438 -15.61 -15.74 -2.72
CA GLY A 438 -14.35 -15.74 -3.45
C GLY A 438 -13.66 -17.09 -3.33
N GLY A 439 -12.60 -17.26 -4.10
CA GLY A 439 -11.83 -18.50 -4.04
C GLY A 439 -10.69 -18.52 -5.05
N LYS A 440 -9.88 -19.57 -4.96
CA LYS A 440 -8.74 -19.81 -5.84
C LYS A 440 -8.69 -21.31 -6.18
N ILE A 441 -8.37 -21.62 -7.41
CA ILE A 441 -7.99 -22.96 -7.85
C ILE A 441 -6.65 -22.83 -8.54
N SER A 442 -5.69 -23.70 -8.18
CA SER A 442 -4.37 -23.69 -8.79
C SER A 442 -3.84 -25.11 -8.97
N VAL A 443 -2.95 -25.24 -9.94
CA VAL A 443 -2.09 -26.40 -10.13
C VAL A 443 -0.65 -25.92 -10.16
N ASN A 444 0.16 -26.43 -9.28
CA ASN A 444 1.60 -26.16 -9.23
C ASN A 444 2.33 -27.46 -9.57
N LYS A 445 3.28 -27.36 -10.52
CA LYS A 445 4.13 -28.46 -10.93
C LYS A 445 5.59 -28.10 -10.70
N ILE A 446 6.25 -28.85 -9.84
CA ILE A 446 7.70 -28.82 -9.63
C ILE A 446 8.33 -29.60 -10.79
N LEU A 447 9.15 -28.94 -11.59
CA LEU A 447 9.86 -29.51 -12.73
C LEU A 447 11.19 -30.16 -12.27
N ASP A 448 11.86 -29.51 -11.32
CA ASP A 448 13.04 -29.99 -10.62
C ASP A 448 13.13 -29.30 -9.24
N LYS A 449 14.20 -29.57 -8.46
CA LYS A 449 14.35 -29.04 -7.09
C LYS A 449 14.31 -27.51 -6.96
N ASN A 450 14.54 -26.79 -8.07
CA ASN A 450 14.72 -25.35 -8.15
C ASN A 450 13.69 -24.65 -9.05
N THR A 451 12.83 -25.42 -9.72
CA THR A 451 11.95 -24.87 -10.77
C THR A 451 10.52 -25.36 -10.61
N ASN A 452 9.60 -24.42 -10.60
CA ASN A 452 8.16 -24.72 -10.69
C ASN A 452 7.46 -23.90 -11.77
N ILE A 453 6.35 -24.42 -12.24
CA ILE A 453 5.36 -23.73 -13.06
C ILE A 453 3.99 -23.87 -12.42
N PHE A 454 3.24 -22.79 -12.41
CA PHE A 454 1.88 -22.83 -11.89
C PHE A 454 0.88 -22.21 -12.86
N PHE A 455 -0.37 -22.66 -12.72
CA PHE A 455 -1.54 -22.04 -13.30
C PHE A 455 -2.55 -21.80 -12.19
N SER A 456 -3.14 -20.61 -12.14
CA SER A 456 -4.18 -20.29 -11.15
C SER A 456 -5.34 -19.52 -11.74
N ILE A 457 -6.53 -19.74 -11.17
CA ILE A 457 -7.73 -18.93 -11.37
C ILE A 457 -8.19 -18.49 -9.99
N ALA A 458 -8.27 -17.17 -9.77
CA ALA A 458 -8.69 -16.60 -8.50
C ALA A 458 -9.83 -15.62 -8.69
N ARG A 459 -10.87 -15.71 -7.84
CA ARG A 459 -11.94 -14.74 -7.76
C ARG A 459 -11.85 -13.97 -6.46
N GLY A 460 -11.62 -12.66 -6.58
CA GLY A 460 -11.72 -11.70 -5.50
C GLY A 460 -12.98 -10.86 -5.60
N TYR A 461 -13.26 -10.15 -4.53
CA TYR A 461 -14.39 -9.24 -4.44
C TYR A 461 -14.06 -8.08 -3.52
N ASN A 462 -14.72 -6.96 -3.77
CA ASN A 462 -14.78 -5.84 -2.85
C ASN A 462 -16.24 -5.68 -2.43
N GLN A 463 -16.53 -5.50 -1.15
CA GLN A 463 -17.91 -5.37 -0.66
C GLN A 463 -18.56 -4.09 -1.18
N GLY A 464 -19.87 -4.03 -1.18
CA GLY A 464 -20.64 -2.80 -1.40
C GLY A 464 -20.36 -1.78 -0.31
N GLY A 465 -20.73 -0.55 -0.57
CA GLY A 465 -20.51 0.55 0.37
C GLY A 465 -21.52 1.66 0.15
N PHE A 466 -21.25 2.81 0.76
CA PHE A 466 -22.13 3.96 0.65
C PHE A 466 -21.35 5.23 0.36
N ASN A 467 -22.04 6.16 -0.26
CA ASN A 467 -21.57 7.51 -0.48
C ASN A 467 -21.91 8.38 0.73
N LEU A 468 -20.91 9.03 1.28
CA LEU A 468 -21.06 9.88 2.47
C LEU A 468 -21.55 11.27 2.07
N ASN A 469 -22.29 11.94 2.98
CA ASN A 469 -22.63 13.37 2.89
C ASN A 469 -23.49 13.78 1.67
N LEU A 470 -24.25 12.88 1.09
CA LEU A 470 -25.13 13.19 -0.07
C LEU A 470 -26.33 14.08 0.27
N GLY A 471 -26.66 14.25 1.53
CA GLY A 471 -27.74 15.14 1.97
C GLY A 471 -27.49 16.62 1.67
N LEU A 472 -26.28 17.00 1.22
CA LEU A 472 -25.97 18.35 0.72
C LEU A 472 -26.48 18.58 -0.70
N ASP A 473 -26.74 17.51 -1.48
CA ASP A 473 -27.31 17.60 -2.83
C ASP A 473 -28.81 17.24 -2.81
N PRO A 474 -29.71 18.23 -2.94
CA PRO A 474 -31.14 17.98 -3.00
C PRO A 474 -31.58 17.16 -4.22
N ASN A 475 -30.71 16.96 -5.21
CA ASN A 475 -30.95 16.18 -6.42
C ASN A 475 -30.40 14.75 -6.32
N SER A 476 -29.52 14.45 -5.38
CA SER A 476 -28.98 13.10 -5.14
C SER A 476 -29.96 12.23 -4.37
N LYS A 477 -31.02 11.79 -5.02
CA LYS A 477 -32.01 10.91 -4.39
C LYS A 477 -31.46 9.49 -4.22
N ASN A 478 -31.95 8.83 -3.17
CA ASN A 478 -31.79 7.44 -2.67
C ASN A 478 -31.07 6.40 -3.54
N SER A 479 -31.00 6.53 -4.86
CA SER A 479 -30.34 5.59 -5.76
C SER A 479 -28.80 5.66 -5.78
N ASN A 480 -28.21 6.74 -5.26
CA ASN A 480 -26.77 6.95 -5.23
C ASN A 480 -26.13 6.74 -3.85
N LEU A 481 -26.94 6.44 -2.83
CA LEU A 481 -26.44 6.29 -1.46
C LEU A 481 -25.62 5.02 -1.29
N TYR A 482 -26.03 3.93 -1.97
CA TYR A 482 -25.39 2.63 -1.89
C TYR A 482 -24.83 2.21 -3.25
N TYR A 483 -23.70 1.51 -3.25
CA TYR A 483 -23.12 0.85 -4.42
C TYR A 483 -22.86 -0.63 -4.10
N ASP A 484 -23.04 -1.47 -5.12
CA ASP A 484 -22.97 -2.92 -5.03
C ASP A 484 -21.51 -3.43 -4.95
N PRO A 485 -21.29 -4.69 -4.54
CA PRO A 485 -19.98 -5.32 -4.59
C PRO A 485 -19.36 -5.34 -6.00
N GLU A 486 -18.03 -5.18 -6.05
CA GLU A 486 -17.23 -5.37 -7.25
C GLU A 486 -16.58 -6.76 -7.24
N PHE A 487 -16.37 -7.35 -8.42
CA PHE A 487 -15.76 -8.65 -8.60
C PHE A 487 -14.58 -8.61 -9.56
N LEU A 488 -13.54 -9.36 -9.22
CA LEU A 488 -12.36 -9.57 -10.06
C LEU A 488 -12.14 -11.06 -10.26
N THR A 489 -12.06 -11.50 -11.52
CA THR A 489 -11.59 -12.84 -11.87
C THR A 489 -10.23 -12.72 -12.54
N ASN A 490 -9.24 -13.39 -11.97
CA ASN A 490 -7.85 -13.32 -12.40
C ASN A 490 -7.35 -14.70 -12.83
N TYR A 491 -6.67 -14.76 -13.95
CA TYR A 491 -6.03 -15.95 -14.52
C TYR A 491 -4.53 -15.70 -14.60
N GLU A 492 -3.73 -16.62 -14.10
CA GLU A 492 -2.27 -16.51 -14.09
C GLU A 492 -1.59 -17.77 -14.57
N ILE A 493 -0.49 -17.57 -15.27
CA ILE A 493 0.53 -18.58 -15.51
C ILE A 493 1.85 -17.99 -15.00
N GLY A 494 2.49 -18.70 -14.09
CA GLY A 494 3.75 -18.27 -13.51
C GLY A 494 4.83 -19.35 -13.57
N PHE A 495 6.06 -18.88 -13.53
CA PHE A 495 7.27 -19.69 -13.58
C PHE A 495 8.26 -19.11 -12.56
N ASN A 496 8.72 -19.93 -11.61
CA ASN A 496 9.78 -19.58 -10.68
C ASN A 496 10.93 -20.56 -10.83
N SER A 497 12.16 -20.05 -10.90
CA SER A 497 13.32 -20.90 -11.07
C SER A 497 14.58 -20.30 -10.43
N LYS A 498 15.35 -21.13 -9.75
CA LYS A 498 16.72 -20.85 -9.36
C LYS A 498 17.66 -21.57 -10.35
N ILE A 499 18.24 -20.82 -11.26
CA ILE A 499 19.16 -21.33 -12.32
C ILE A 499 20.58 -21.26 -11.76
N GLU A 500 21.05 -22.37 -11.18
CA GLU A 500 22.34 -22.43 -10.46
C GLU A 500 23.51 -22.05 -11.37
N GLU A 501 23.51 -22.49 -12.65
CA GLU A 501 24.59 -22.20 -13.60
C GLU A 501 24.77 -20.70 -13.92
N LEU A 502 23.73 -19.90 -13.68
CA LEU A 502 23.75 -18.46 -13.91
C LEU A 502 23.73 -17.66 -12.61
N ASN A 503 23.68 -18.30 -11.45
CA ASN A 503 23.39 -17.67 -10.17
C ASN A 503 22.19 -16.71 -10.27
N LEU A 504 21.11 -17.17 -10.88
CA LEU A 504 19.93 -16.37 -11.20
C LEU A 504 18.70 -16.94 -10.48
N ASN A 505 18.02 -16.11 -9.69
CA ASN A 505 16.64 -16.34 -9.32
C ASN A 505 15.74 -15.61 -10.32
N LEU A 506 14.77 -16.31 -10.88
CA LEU A 506 13.85 -15.81 -11.88
C LEU A 506 12.41 -16.10 -11.45
N ALA A 507 11.59 -15.06 -11.38
CA ALA A 507 10.14 -15.20 -11.33
C ALA A 507 9.51 -14.46 -12.50
N ALA A 508 8.59 -15.13 -13.19
CA ALA A 508 7.88 -14.56 -14.33
C ALA A 508 6.40 -14.94 -14.26
N VAL A 509 5.51 -13.97 -14.41
CA VAL A 509 4.06 -14.17 -14.38
C VAL A 509 3.41 -13.45 -15.54
N ILE A 510 2.50 -14.13 -16.24
CA ILE A 510 1.57 -13.55 -17.21
C ILE A 510 0.18 -13.63 -16.57
N PHE A 511 -0.56 -12.53 -16.60
CA PHE A 511 -1.89 -12.48 -16.02
C PHE A 511 -2.92 -11.81 -16.93
N HIS A 512 -4.19 -12.22 -16.73
CA HIS A 512 -5.38 -11.62 -17.29
C HIS A 512 -6.44 -11.50 -16.20
N SER A 513 -7.02 -10.31 -16.04
CA SER A 513 -8.06 -10.04 -15.04
C SER A 513 -9.27 -9.41 -15.69
N ASP A 514 -10.47 -9.95 -15.40
CA ASP A 514 -11.76 -9.38 -15.74
C ASP A 514 -12.39 -8.73 -14.51
N ARG A 515 -12.77 -7.45 -14.62
CA ARG A 515 -13.45 -6.69 -13.57
C ARG A 515 -14.92 -6.48 -13.94
N LYS A 516 -15.83 -6.76 -13.01
CA LYS A 516 -17.26 -6.57 -13.16
C LYS A 516 -17.81 -5.70 -12.04
N ASP A 517 -18.80 -4.89 -12.37
CA ASP A 517 -19.45 -3.96 -11.43
C ASP A 517 -18.43 -3.03 -10.75
N GLN A 518 -17.49 -2.54 -11.54
CA GLN A 518 -16.35 -1.77 -11.07
C GLN A 518 -16.82 -0.54 -10.29
N GLN A 519 -16.35 -0.42 -9.05
CA GLN A 519 -16.60 0.71 -8.17
C GLN A 519 -15.71 1.88 -8.59
N VAL A 520 -16.29 2.89 -9.22
CA VAL A 520 -15.58 4.06 -9.74
C VAL A 520 -16.01 5.31 -8.98
N LEU A 521 -15.02 6.08 -8.49
CA LEU A 521 -15.26 7.39 -7.89
C LEU A 521 -15.41 8.43 -8.99
N ILE A 522 -16.56 9.08 -9.01
CA ILE A 522 -16.90 10.15 -9.94
C ILE A 522 -16.99 11.45 -9.15
N SER A 523 -16.38 12.51 -9.66
CA SER A 523 -16.57 13.87 -9.17
C SER A 523 -17.67 14.53 -10.00
N THR A 524 -18.67 15.10 -9.36
CA THR A 524 -19.76 15.83 -10.00
C THR A 524 -19.96 17.18 -9.32
N GLN A 525 -20.00 18.25 -10.09
CA GLN A 525 -20.33 19.57 -9.59
C GLN A 525 -21.85 19.66 -9.37
N VAL A 526 -22.27 20.05 -8.18
CA VAL A 526 -23.69 20.11 -7.79
C VAL A 526 -24.35 21.38 -8.30
N ASP A 527 -23.69 22.52 -8.12
CA ASP A 527 -24.08 23.81 -8.71
C ASP A 527 -23.00 24.28 -9.68
N LEU A 528 -23.35 24.38 -10.94
CA LEU A 528 -22.43 24.83 -12.01
C LEU A 528 -21.97 26.27 -11.83
N ASN A 529 -22.64 27.07 -10.99
CA ASN A 529 -22.27 28.45 -10.70
C ASN A 529 -21.39 28.57 -9.43
N ASP A 530 -21.29 27.52 -8.64
CA ASP A 530 -20.43 27.46 -7.45
C ASP A 530 -19.37 26.37 -7.63
N PRO A 531 -18.11 26.73 -7.89
CA PRO A 531 -17.03 25.79 -8.15
C PRO A 531 -16.69 24.90 -6.94
N ASN A 532 -17.15 25.25 -5.74
CA ASN A 532 -16.86 24.50 -4.51
C ASN A 532 -17.92 23.43 -4.19
N THR A 533 -18.99 23.34 -4.97
CA THR A 533 -20.06 22.36 -4.78
C THR A 533 -19.78 21.04 -5.47
N PHE A 534 -18.57 20.49 -5.33
CA PHE A 534 -18.28 19.15 -5.81
C PHE A 534 -18.76 18.09 -4.83
N THR A 535 -19.42 17.07 -5.39
CA THR A 535 -19.71 15.84 -4.65
C THR A 535 -18.96 14.67 -5.28
N PHE A 536 -18.46 13.77 -4.45
CA PHE A 536 -17.77 12.57 -4.90
C PHE A 536 -18.67 11.36 -4.68
N LEU A 537 -19.00 10.68 -5.78
CA LEU A 537 -19.87 9.51 -5.77
C LEU A 537 -19.11 8.28 -6.24
N THR A 538 -19.19 7.21 -5.48
CA THR A 538 -18.81 5.88 -5.95
C THR A 538 -20.02 5.21 -6.57
N GLN A 539 -19.88 4.68 -7.77
CA GLN A 539 -20.93 3.96 -8.52
C GLN A 539 -20.36 2.69 -9.14
N ASN A 540 -21.18 1.66 -9.30
CA ASN A 540 -20.86 0.50 -10.12
C ASN A 540 -21.08 0.85 -11.59
N ALA A 541 -20.12 1.52 -12.19
CA ALA A 541 -20.32 2.20 -13.47
C ALA A 541 -19.66 1.51 -14.65
N ALA A 542 -18.67 0.62 -14.43
CA ALA A 542 -17.83 0.15 -15.50
C ALA A 542 -17.54 -1.36 -15.42
N GLU A 543 -17.18 -1.93 -16.57
CA GLU A 543 -16.45 -3.19 -16.70
C GLU A 543 -15.05 -2.89 -17.27
N GLY A 544 -14.06 -3.69 -16.91
CA GLY A 544 -12.70 -3.47 -17.39
C GLY A 544 -11.87 -4.73 -17.42
N THR A 545 -10.72 -4.64 -18.08
CA THR A 545 -9.70 -5.69 -18.08
C THR A 545 -8.33 -5.14 -17.74
N ASN A 546 -7.54 -5.98 -17.08
CA ASN A 546 -6.16 -5.69 -16.74
C ASN A 546 -5.30 -6.88 -17.15
N ASN A 547 -4.37 -6.66 -18.08
CA ASN A 547 -3.49 -7.70 -18.63
C ASN A 547 -2.04 -7.29 -18.40
N GLY A 548 -1.16 -8.24 -18.16
CA GLY A 548 0.23 -7.88 -18.01
C GLY A 548 1.21 -9.01 -17.85
N ILE A 549 2.46 -8.58 -17.70
CA ILE A 549 3.61 -9.43 -17.45
C ILE A 549 4.37 -8.83 -16.27
N GLU A 550 4.81 -9.69 -15.36
CA GLU A 550 5.69 -9.36 -14.26
C GLU A 550 6.93 -10.24 -14.36
N LEU A 551 8.09 -9.61 -14.22
CA LEU A 551 9.38 -10.27 -14.32
C LEU A 551 10.27 -9.78 -13.20
N GLU A 552 10.84 -10.70 -12.45
CA GLU A 552 11.78 -10.45 -11.36
C GLU A 552 13.00 -11.35 -11.55
N MET A 553 14.17 -10.75 -11.49
CA MET A 553 15.44 -11.42 -11.71
C MET A 553 16.47 -10.91 -10.71
N ASP A 554 17.06 -11.82 -9.96
CA ASP A 554 18.19 -11.54 -9.06
C ASP A 554 19.39 -12.33 -9.52
N PHE A 555 20.46 -11.61 -9.87
CA PHE A 555 21.70 -12.17 -10.38
C PHE A 555 22.82 -11.96 -9.37
N GLN A 556 23.59 -12.99 -9.10
CA GLN A 556 24.93 -12.84 -8.56
C GLN A 556 25.93 -12.87 -9.72
N LEU A 557 26.30 -11.69 -10.21
CA LEU A 557 27.19 -11.56 -11.38
C LEU A 557 28.64 -11.95 -11.05
N SER A 558 29.04 -11.80 -9.79
CA SER A 558 30.34 -12.27 -9.25
C SER A 558 30.22 -12.38 -7.72
N GLU A 559 31.27 -12.87 -7.05
CA GLU A 559 31.33 -12.96 -5.55
C GLU A 559 31.02 -11.62 -4.85
N ASN A 560 31.27 -10.50 -5.53
CA ASN A 560 31.15 -9.18 -4.95
C ASN A 560 30.22 -8.25 -5.74
N LEU A 561 29.38 -8.78 -6.63
CA LEU A 561 28.46 -7.96 -7.44
C LEU A 561 27.13 -8.70 -7.66
N ASP A 562 26.08 -8.17 -7.02
CA ASP A 562 24.70 -8.58 -7.24
C ASP A 562 23.99 -7.55 -8.13
N MET A 563 23.03 -8.01 -8.92
CA MET A 563 22.15 -7.18 -9.73
C MET A 563 20.72 -7.69 -9.62
N PHE A 564 19.75 -6.79 -9.52
CA PHE A 564 18.35 -7.15 -9.65
C PHE A 564 17.67 -6.38 -10.79
N ILE A 565 16.66 -7.01 -11.40
CA ILE A 565 15.79 -6.40 -12.42
C ILE A 565 14.35 -6.79 -12.09
N ASN A 566 13.52 -5.81 -11.78
CA ASN A 566 12.08 -5.96 -11.61
C ASN A 566 11.38 -5.17 -12.72
N PHE A 567 10.52 -5.83 -13.48
CA PHE A 567 9.87 -5.25 -14.63
C PHE A 567 8.39 -5.64 -14.71
N GLY A 568 7.52 -4.65 -14.92
CA GLY A 568 6.10 -4.82 -15.12
C GLY A 568 5.60 -4.19 -16.40
N LEU A 569 4.87 -4.95 -17.20
CA LEU A 569 4.02 -4.44 -18.27
C LEU A 569 2.58 -4.57 -17.85
N LEU A 570 1.79 -3.52 -18.04
CA LEU A 570 0.39 -3.46 -17.68
C LEU A 570 -0.42 -2.80 -18.79
N LYS A 571 -1.39 -3.51 -19.34
CA LYS A 571 -2.40 -2.96 -20.23
C LYS A 571 -3.75 -3.04 -19.55
N THR A 572 -4.30 -1.91 -19.16
CA THR A 572 -5.66 -1.80 -18.61
C THR A 572 -6.60 -1.21 -19.64
N GLU A 573 -7.88 -1.58 -19.59
CA GLU A 573 -8.90 -1.09 -20.50
C GLU A 573 -10.23 -0.94 -19.77
N ILE A 574 -10.89 0.20 -19.93
CA ILE A 574 -12.28 0.42 -19.57
C ILE A 574 -13.10 -0.13 -20.73
N LYS A 575 -13.77 -1.28 -20.57
CA LYS A 575 -14.53 -1.94 -21.63
C LYS A 575 -15.90 -1.33 -21.85
N SER A 576 -16.58 -1.00 -20.77
CA SER A 576 -17.89 -0.37 -20.83
C SER A 576 -18.09 0.59 -19.67
N TRP A 577 -18.66 1.75 -19.95
CA TRP A 577 -19.09 2.71 -18.94
C TRP A 577 -20.33 3.46 -19.44
N LYS A 578 -21.50 3.01 -18.99
CA LYS A 578 -22.80 3.50 -19.52
C LYS A 578 -23.00 5.02 -19.43
N SER A 579 -22.53 5.66 -18.38
CA SER A 579 -22.64 7.11 -18.20
C SER A 579 -21.53 7.92 -18.89
N ARG A 580 -20.47 7.25 -19.35
CA ARG A 580 -19.29 7.88 -19.98
C ARG A 580 -18.72 7.02 -21.12
N PRO A 581 -19.51 6.78 -22.17
CA PRO A 581 -19.07 5.93 -23.29
C PRO A 581 -17.85 6.50 -24.04
N GLU A 582 -17.57 7.80 -23.91
CA GLU A 582 -16.42 8.47 -24.55
C GLU A 582 -15.06 8.00 -24.05
N ILE A 583 -15.00 7.37 -22.86
CA ILE A 583 -13.73 6.84 -22.31
C ILE A 583 -13.58 5.34 -22.48
N GLU A 584 -14.52 4.66 -23.14
CA GLU A 584 -14.39 3.24 -23.45
C GLU A 584 -13.17 3.00 -24.36
N GLY A 585 -12.44 1.92 -24.09
CA GLY A 585 -11.16 1.61 -24.74
C GLY A 585 -9.96 2.32 -24.12
N ARG A 586 -10.15 3.28 -23.20
CA ARG A 586 -9.07 3.99 -22.53
C ARG A 586 -8.47 3.16 -21.39
N ALA A 587 -7.18 3.39 -21.11
CA ALA A 587 -6.54 2.84 -19.92
C ALA A 587 -7.12 3.44 -18.62
N GLN A 588 -7.17 2.63 -17.56
CA GLN A 588 -7.60 3.06 -16.23
C GLN A 588 -6.59 4.06 -15.63
N ALA A 589 -7.06 4.89 -14.72
CA ALA A 589 -6.21 5.87 -14.07
C ALA A 589 -5.26 5.23 -13.04
N HIS A 590 -4.09 5.86 -12.83
CA HIS A 590 -3.00 5.39 -11.97
C HIS A 590 -2.48 3.98 -12.32
N ALA A 591 -2.58 3.61 -13.60
CA ALA A 591 -2.13 2.34 -14.16
C ALA A 591 -1.01 2.59 -15.20
N PRO A 592 0.24 2.86 -14.79
CA PRO A 592 1.35 3.03 -15.73
C PRO A 592 1.55 1.74 -16.53
N GLU A 593 1.71 1.86 -17.86
CA GLU A 593 1.91 0.72 -18.76
C GLU A 593 3.22 -0.02 -18.47
N LYS A 594 4.23 0.71 -18.02
CA LYS A 594 5.56 0.16 -17.70
C LYS A 594 6.00 0.65 -16.34
N SER A 595 6.47 -0.28 -15.52
CA SER A 595 7.18 -0.02 -14.28
C SER A 595 8.45 -0.86 -14.25
N TYR A 596 9.54 -0.29 -13.78
CA TYR A 596 10.81 -1.02 -13.71
C TYR A 596 11.66 -0.53 -12.55
N ALA A 597 12.44 -1.45 -11.99
CA ALA A 597 13.51 -1.19 -11.06
C ALA A 597 14.72 -2.02 -11.47
N VAL A 598 15.89 -1.40 -11.58
CA VAL A 598 17.16 -2.07 -11.85
C VAL A 598 18.15 -1.61 -10.81
N GLY A 599 18.79 -2.53 -10.11
CA GLY A 599 19.76 -2.20 -9.10
C GLY A 599 21.00 -3.06 -9.15
N PHE A 600 22.09 -2.51 -8.59
CA PHE A 600 23.38 -3.14 -8.44
C PHE A 600 23.84 -2.98 -7.01
N ASN A 601 24.32 -4.06 -6.40
CA ASN A 601 24.97 -4.07 -5.10
C ASN A 601 26.40 -4.57 -5.31
N TRP A 602 27.38 -3.68 -5.14
CA TRP A 602 28.80 -3.97 -5.25
C TRP A 602 29.44 -3.98 -3.87
N TYR A 603 30.16 -5.05 -3.56
CA TYR A 603 30.88 -5.27 -2.31
C TYR A 603 32.39 -5.21 -2.59
N PRO A 604 33.02 -4.01 -2.65
CA PRO A 604 34.43 -3.87 -2.97
C PRO A 604 35.35 -4.51 -1.93
N SER A 605 34.85 -4.71 -0.72
CA SER A 605 35.49 -5.44 0.38
C SER A 605 34.43 -5.98 1.34
N GLU A 606 34.81 -6.87 2.24
CA GLU A 606 33.93 -7.34 3.35
C GLU A 606 33.44 -6.18 4.25
N GLN A 607 34.15 -5.06 4.25
CA GLN A 607 33.87 -3.88 5.06
C GLN A 607 33.08 -2.79 4.33
N SER A 608 32.70 -2.98 3.07
CA SER A 608 32.01 -1.92 2.34
C SER A 608 31.06 -2.46 1.28
N SER A 609 29.96 -1.74 1.09
CA SER A 609 29.00 -1.97 0.02
C SER A 609 28.64 -0.65 -0.68
N PHE A 610 28.40 -0.74 -1.97
CA PHE A 610 27.86 0.34 -2.78
C PHE A 610 26.63 -0.17 -3.52
N SER A 611 25.49 0.49 -3.31
CA SER A 611 24.23 0.19 -3.99
C SER A 611 23.85 1.34 -4.91
N LEU A 612 23.36 1.00 -6.10
CA LEU A 612 22.77 1.92 -7.06
C LEU A 612 21.49 1.29 -7.55
N ASP A 613 20.37 2.00 -7.45
CA ASP A 613 19.11 1.59 -8.04
C ASP A 613 18.50 2.69 -8.91
N MET A 614 17.89 2.26 -10.00
CA MET A 614 17.14 3.08 -10.93
C MET A 614 15.72 2.56 -11.02
N VAL A 615 14.76 3.40 -10.68
CA VAL A 615 13.34 3.05 -10.71
C VAL A 615 12.56 3.99 -11.61
N GLY A 616 11.60 3.49 -12.36
CA GLY A 616 10.87 4.34 -13.28
C GLY A 616 9.48 3.83 -13.63
N LYS A 617 8.65 4.77 -14.09
CA LYS A 617 7.27 4.52 -14.55
C LYS A 617 6.98 5.29 -15.83
N SER A 618 6.21 4.67 -16.73
CA SER A 618 5.64 5.38 -17.88
C SER A 618 4.54 6.34 -17.43
N SER A 619 4.13 7.23 -18.34
CA SER A 619 2.98 8.14 -18.12
C SER A 619 1.70 7.35 -17.84
N PHE A 620 0.83 7.91 -16.99
CA PHE A 620 -0.48 7.34 -16.63
C PHE A 620 -1.52 8.44 -16.49
N TYR A 621 -2.80 8.11 -16.68
CA TYR A 621 -3.90 9.04 -16.42
C TYR A 621 -4.05 9.32 -14.93
N TYR A 622 -4.30 10.59 -14.57
CA TYR A 622 -4.51 10.96 -13.16
C TYR A 622 -5.90 10.59 -12.63
N ALA A 623 -6.90 10.62 -13.49
CA ALA A 623 -8.28 10.30 -13.13
C ALA A 623 -9.04 9.68 -14.30
N ASP A 624 -10.20 9.11 -14.01
CA ASP A 624 -11.13 8.64 -15.04
C ASP A 624 -12.03 9.78 -15.55
N SER A 625 -12.04 10.93 -14.87
CA SER A 625 -12.86 12.11 -15.21
C SER A 625 -12.27 12.98 -16.31
N HIS A 626 -10.97 12.87 -16.63
CA HIS A 626 -10.29 13.71 -17.64
C HIS A 626 -9.10 12.97 -18.28
N ASP A 627 -8.58 13.50 -19.38
CA ASP A 627 -7.52 12.87 -20.18
C ASP A 627 -6.08 13.32 -19.84
N ASN A 628 -5.92 14.11 -18.77
CA ASN A 628 -4.60 14.55 -18.34
C ASN A 628 -3.78 13.40 -17.77
N LYS A 629 -2.48 13.37 -18.13
CA LYS A 629 -1.52 12.31 -17.77
C LYS A 629 -0.31 12.90 -17.06
N SER A 630 0.29 12.07 -16.19
CA SER A 630 1.64 12.30 -15.70
C SER A 630 2.65 12.24 -16.85
N LYS A 631 3.83 12.83 -16.64
CA LYS A 631 5.01 12.50 -17.46
C LYS A 631 5.60 11.17 -17.01
N SER A 632 6.29 10.47 -17.92
CA SER A 632 7.16 9.36 -17.54
C SER A 632 8.37 9.90 -16.79
N TYR A 633 8.86 9.15 -15.81
CA TYR A 633 10.02 9.54 -15.02
C TYR A 633 10.87 8.33 -14.65
N PHE A 634 12.12 8.60 -14.30
CA PHE A 634 12.98 7.64 -13.62
C PHE A 634 13.79 8.32 -12.53
N LEU A 635 13.98 7.62 -11.42
CA LEU A 635 14.71 8.12 -10.27
C LEU A 635 15.96 7.25 -10.09
N THR A 636 17.05 7.87 -9.68
CA THR A 636 18.30 7.16 -9.38
C THR A 636 18.65 7.39 -7.92
N ASN A 637 18.90 6.31 -7.20
CA ASN A 637 19.29 6.32 -5.80
C ASN A 637 20.65 5.66 -5.65
N ILE A 638 21.42 6.11 -4.67
CA ILE A 638 22.73 5.56 -4.32
C ILE A 638 22.84 5.37 -2.81
N ASN A 639 23.58 4.36 -2.40
CA ASN A 639 23.94 4.17 -1.00
C ASN A 639 25.35 3.57 -0.94
N TYR A 640 26.21 4.16 -0.12
CA TYR A 640 27.52 3.60 0.25
C TYR A 640 27.52 3.32 1.73
N SER A 641 27.86 2.09 2.14
CA SER A 641 27.92 1.67 3.53
C SER A 641 29.33 1.14 3.86
N TYR A 642 29.83 1.51 5.02
CA TYR A 642 31.07 1.01 5.61
C TYR A 642 30.76 0.29 6.91
N PHE A 643 31.24 -0.94 7.03
CA PHE A 643 31.03 -1.83 8.18
C PHE A 643 32.29 -1.90 9.05
N HIS A 644 32.15 -1.69 10.34
CA HIS A 644 33.23 -1.77 11.30
C HIS A 644 32.76 -2.41 12.62
N GLY A 645 32.99 -3.70 12.77
CA GLY A 645 32.40 -4.49 13.85
C GLY A 645 30.87 -4.42 13.77
N GLU A 646 30.24 -4.06 14.88
CA GLU A 646 28.79 -3.89 14.99
C GLU A 646 28.26 -2.56 14.43
N TRP A 647 29.16 -1.68 13.92
CA TRP A 647 28.79 -0.37 13.37
C TRP A 647 28.69 -0.40 11.87
N THR A 648 27.60 0.25 11.35
CA THR A 648 27.41 0.56 9.94
C THR A 648 27.30 2.08 9.76
N TYR A 649 28.11 2.63 8.87
CA TYR A 649 28.09 4.04 8.48
C TYR A 649 27.68 4.12 7.03
N SER A 650 26.58 4.81 6.73
CA SER A 650 26.06 4.92 5.37
C SER A 650 25.96 6.39 4.93
N ILE A 651 26.35 6.64 3.68
CA ILE A 651 26.11 7.92 2.98
C ILE A 651 25.21 7.59 1.79
N TRP A 652 24.10 8.29 1.66
CA TRP A 652 23.11 7.97 0.67
C TRP A 652 22.52 9.20 -0.04
N GLY A 653 22.01 8.97 -1.23
CA GLY A 653 21.27 9.97 -2.00
C GLY A 653 20.09 9.33 -2.72
N ARG A 654 18.93 9.97 -2.63
CA ARG A 654 17.73 9.64 -3.37
C ARG A 654 17.45 10.70 -4.41
N ASN A 655 16.89 10.28 -5.58
CA ASN A 655 16.63 11.17 -6.69
C ASN A 655 17.85 12.07 -6.97
N ILE A 656 19.04 11.48 -7.10
CA ILE A 656 20.33 12.21 -7.14
C ILE A 656 20.41 13.21 -8.29
N PHE A 657 19.67 12.96 -9.40
CA PHE A 657 19.60 13.88 -10.53
C PHE A 657 18.55 14.97 -10.37
N ASN A 658 17.82 14.98 -9.23
CA ASN A 658 16.75 15.93 -8.93
C ASN A 658 15.66 15.96 -10.02
N GLU A 659 15.25 14.77 -10.47
CA GLU A 659 14.16 14.64 -11.43
C GLU A 659 12.86 15.20 -10.86
N TYR A 660 12.16 15.99 -11.67
CA TYR A 660 10.89 16.61 -11.30
C TYR A 660 9.75 15.78 -11.86
N TYR A 661 8.99 15.12 -11.01
CA TYR A 661 7.98 14.14 -11.37
C TYR A 661 6.71 14.32 -10.55
N SER A 662 5.58 13.85 -11.10
CA SER A 662 4.26 14.00 -10.47
C SER A 662 3.70 12.66 -10.02
N THR A 663 3.14 12.63 -8.81
CA THR A 663 2.51 11.45 -8.21
C THR A 663 0.99 11.51 -8.23
N ARG A 664 0.40 12.72 -8.37
CA ARG A 664 -1.05 12.95 -8.41
C ARG A 664 -1.34 14.19 -9.26
N GLY A 665 -2.53 14.24 -9.88
CA GLY A 665 -3.03 15.43 -10.56
C GLY A 665 -4.54 15.59 -10.38
N PHE A 666 -4.97 16.82 -10.21
CA PHE A 666 -6.37 17.24 -10.25
C PHE A 666 -6.60 18.18 -11.43
N TYR A 667 -7.79 18.11 -12.04
CA TYR A 667 -8.17 18.98 -13.15
C TYR A 667 -9.53 19.57 -12.85
N PHE A 668 -9.53 20.82 -12.44
CA PHE A 668 -10.71 21.59 -12.08
C PHE A 668 -10.36 23.08 -12.00
N GLY A 669 -11.38 23.95 -11.89
CA GLY A 669 -11.18 25.38 -11.69
C GLY A 669 -11.00 25.72 -10.21
N ASN A 670 -9.84 26.29 -9.84
CA ASN A 670 -9.54 26.75 -8.47
C ASN A 670 -9.11 28.21 -8.39
N GLU A 671 -9.20 28.96 -9.47
CA GLU A 671 -8.71 30.35 -9.50
C GLU A 671 -9.84 31.33 -9.87
N ALA A 672 -10.21 32.17 -8.89
CA ALA A 672 -11.20 33.22 -9.10
C ALA A 672 -10.69 34.27 -10.12
N PRO A 673 -11.55 34.92 -10.90
CA PRO A 673 -13.03 34.85 -10.87
C PRO A 673 -13.61 33.83 -11.86
N ASN A 674 -12.81 33.31 -12.79
CA ASN A 674 -13.34 32.57 -13.93
C ASN A 674 -13.34 31.05 -13.69
N PHE A 675 -12.64 30.58 -12.69
CA PHE A 675 -12.54 29.14 -12.32
C PHE A 675 -12.32 28.25 -13.54
N ILE A 676 -11.31 28.61 -14.36
CA ILE A 676 -10.98 27.86 -15.57
C ILE A 676 -10.33 26.54 -15.17
N ASP A 677 -10.84 25.45 -15.74
CA ASP A 677 -10.26 24.12 -15.51
C ASP A 677 -8.77 24.10 -15.83
N THR A 678 -7.97 23.84 -14.82
CA THR A 678 -6.50 23.82 -14.85
C THR A 678 -6.00 22.52 -14.27
N LEU A 679 -4.89 21.99 -14.81
CA LEU A 679 -4.22 20.82 -14.25
C LEU A 679 -3.28 21.24 -13.12
N TYR A 680 -3.58 20.78 -11.91
CA TYR A 680 -2.72 20.94 -10.74
C TYR A 680 -2.05 19.63 -10.41
N GLU A 681 -0.73 19.64 -10.27
CA GLU A 681 0.07 18.44 -10.06
C GLU A 681 0.76 18.45 -8.70
N ARG A 682 0.65 17.35 -7.98
CA ARG A 682 1.46 17.09 -6.79
C ARG A 682 2.77 16.44 -7.20
N HIS A 683 3.87 17.12 -6.92
CA HIS A 683 5.20 16.61 -7.21
C HIS A 683 5.72 15.70 -6.11
N GLY A 684 6.48 14.70 -6.54
CA GLY A 684 7.20 13.80 -5.64
C GLY A 684 8.43 14.45 -5.02
N ASP A 685 9.12 13.69 -4.19
CA ASP A 685 10.26 14.18 -3.41
C ASP A 685 11.44 14.59 -4.32
N PRO A 686 12.02 15.78 -4.14
CA PRO A 686 13.23 16.20 -4.83
C PRO A 686 14.44 15.40 -4.32
N ARG A 687 15.65 15.75 -4.80
CA ARG A 687 16.89 15.12 -4.33
C ARG A 687 17.04 15.23 -2.81
N HIS A 688 17.24 14.07 -2.18
CA HIS A 688 17.42 13.94 -0.74
C HIS A 688 18.77 13.26 -0.46
N LEU A 689 19.61 13.88 0.35
CA LEU A 689 20.94 13.37 0.71
C LEU A 689 21.01 13.22 2.23
N GLY A 690 21.72 12.21 2.70
CA GLY A 690 21.86 12.00 4.13
C GLY A 690 22.96 11.01 4.52
N VAL A 691 23.09 10.86 5.82
CA VAL A 691 24.01 9.95 6.49
C VAL A 691 23.24 9.17 7.54
N THR A 692 23.52 7.88 7.65
CA THR A 692 22.96 6.99 8.68
C THR A 692 24.10 6.33 9.45
N VAL A 693 23.95 6.27 10.75
CA VAL A 693 24.82 5.49 11.64
C VAL A 693 23.93 4.46 12.34
N ARG A 694 24.32 3.20 12.22
CA ARG A 694 23.62 2.05 12.81
C ARG A 694 24.59 1.24 13.68
N TYR A 695 24.10 0.75 14.78
CA TYR A 695 24.80 -0.13 15.71
C TYR A 695 23.93 -1.36 15.99
N ASP A 696 24.42 -2.54 15.63
CA ASP A 696 23.78 -3.83 15.90
C ASP A 696 24.50 -4.45 17.14
N PHE A 697 23.76 -5.02 18.10
CA PHE A 697 24.30 -5.55 19.35
C PHE A 697 23.57 -6.78 19.88
#